data_c3ac7147815df87a8f3a09ec9ef16f8d
#
_entry.id   c3ac7147815df87a8f3a09ec9ef16f8d
#
_cell.length_a   1.000
_cell.length_b   1.000
_cell.length_c   1.000
_cell.angle_alpha   90.00
_cell.angle_beta   90.00
_cell.angle_gamma   90.00
#
_symmetry.space_group_name_H-M   'P 1'
#
loop_
_entity.id
_entity.type
_entity.pdbx_description
1 polymer ?
#
loop_
_entity_poly.entity_id
_entity_poly.type
_entity_poly.pdbx_seq_one_letter_code
_entity_poly.pdbx_strand_id
1 'polypeptide(L)'
;MLLAGLALLAGAPAAAQDTTVVAGPRYGAGPLHRTLWGGAYRDLWTTPVRVPVLNPDTFAGGLRVLEAGGGLATESLRMRGADGREYTFRSVDKTPERGLPPDLRDGPVESIAQDQVANKHPAAALVVEPLLTAVGLLHPRPALYVMPAHPFLGEFRRFAGRLGQVEVRPEDAEEGGTAFAGADRVVGTERLLERLEESPAERLDAREYLTARLMDVLLGDWDRHADQWRWAGYQSGNRWRWRTVPRDRDNAFNDNRGLLLAPVRAAFPQLTRFGPRYDDVFGLVIHASDLDRRLLSELEWPAWDSAARFIQQRVTDEAIAGAVRRMPPEYQPLSAPGLSAILRARRDSLHSAARSFYEILASDVDVHATDEAERAEVDRRADGSVELRLYPSPGSNAPYFRRRFLPDETREVRVFLHGGDDRASARGTAAARSIQVRLIGGGGDDVLADSSSAGARMTVLHDHGDDDRLLRGQGTAVDTREYDPDPPRSMFGNPPAPRDWGSSFAPVAPWAGWVTNVGPILGAGPVWTRYGFRRQPYARQVAVRGLYAPLESGVGVEALADFRRTSLPGTGLRLRAGARTFEVIRFHGLGSGSPDAEEVDYEAAHDELIAEAASYGRMGRRASYSLGPVVRWRDPRGGHPLLADVRGGDGLTQAGAAGHVVVDGRDTLPVTHRGWWMRAGAAAYGANVGTFGGVDAEARAYLPLGPGPILALRAGGEVIAGRVPFQEAAFLGGYGSLRGYPFQRFAGDAAVFGTAELRQPLGQVRVLVRGRLGVFGFGEAGRVYVDGHSPGDWNPSVGGGLWFESLGRVATVTWAVGDGTQVYAGLGLPF
;
A
#
# COMPACT_ATOMS: atom_id res chain seq x y z
N MET A 1 1.30 50.44 -74.49
CA MET A 1 2.37 49.97 -73.59
C MET A 1 1.81 49.96 -72.16
N LEU A 2 1.31 48.85 -71.79
CA LEU A 2 0.66 48.65 -70.47
C LEU A 2 1.58 47.75 -69.65
N LEU A 3 2.06 48.26 -68.50
CA LEU A 3 2.71 47.48 -67.44
C LEU A 3 1.63 47.01 -66.43
N ALA A 4 1.38 45.74 -66.40
CA ALA A 4 0.51 45.14 -65.44
C ALA A 4 1.29 44.87 -64.10
N GLY A 5 0.89 45.56 -63.02
CA GLY A 5 1.39 45.32 -61.68
C GLY A 5 0.72 44.10 -61.04
N LEU A 6 1.49 43.07 -60.78
CA LEU A 6 1.06 41.96 -59.91
C LEU A 6 1.13 42.40 -58.42
N ALA A 7 -0.02 42.67 -57.82
CA ALA A 7 -0.11 42.84 -56.40
C ALA A 7 -0.02 41.45 -55.70
N LEU A 8 1.09 41.20 -55.02
CA LEU A 8 1.18 40.06 -54.04
C LEU A 8 0.24 40.36 -52.85
N LEU A 9 -0.86 39.67 -52.80
CA LEU A 9 -1.67 39.56 -51.59
C LEU A 9 -0.89 38.74 -50.57
N ALA A 10 -0.20 39.43 -49.67
CA ALA A 10 0.29 38.81 -48.46
C ALA A 10 -0.94 38.36 -47.64
N GLY A 11 -1.21 37.06 -47.62
CA GLY A 11 -2.28 36.50 -46.80
C GLY A 11 -2.01 36.82 -45.35
N ALA A 12 -2.95 37.52 -44.73
CA ALA A 12 -2.94 37.69 -43.27
C ALA A 12 -2.90 36.32 -42.59
N PRO A 13 -2.15 36.15 -41.52
CA PRO A 13 -2.14 34.88 -40.79
C PRO A 13 -3.59 34.56 -40.42
N ALA A 14 -4.04 33.34 -40.76
CA ALA A 14 -5.39 32.87 -40.41
C ALA A 14 -5.55 32.98 -38.89
N ALA A 15 -6.45 33.83 -38.44
CA ALA A 15 -6.76 33.98 -37.02
C ALA A 15 -7.14 32.60 -36.45
N ALA A 16 -6.57 32.25 -35.31
CA ALA A 16 -6.91 31.03 -34.66
C ALA A 16 -8.44 30.97 -34.44
N GLN A 17 -9.09 29.94 -34.97
CA GLN A 17 -10.53 29.78 -34.87
C GLN A 17 -10.86 29.31 -33.44
N ASP A 18 -11.49 30.20 -32.67
CA ASP A 18 -11.98 29.82 -31.32
C ASP A 18 -13.25 28.97 -31.44
N THR A 19 -13.39 28.03 -30.52
CA THR A 19 -14.61 27.23 -30.33
C THR A 19 -15.04 27.22 -28.90
N THR A 20 -16.34 26.95 -28.66
CA THR A 20 -16.88 26.76 -27.32
C THR A 20 -17.01 25.26 -27.04
N VAL A 21 -16.44 24.82 -25.92
CA VAL A 21 -16.44 23.40 -25.52
C VAL A 21 -16.70 23.26 -24.02
N VAL A 22 -17.33 22.14 -23.61
CA VAL A 22 -17.52 21.76 -22.22
C VAL A 22 -16.52 20.66 -21.90
N ALA A 23 -15.75 20.82 -20.82
CA ALA A 23 -14.68 19.89 -20.44
C ALA A 23 -15.20 18.47 -20.16
N GLY A 24 -16.34 18.36 -19.44
CA GLY A 24 -16.94 17.08 -19.11
C GLY A 24 -18.41 17.22 -18.67
N PRO A 25 -19.37 17.26 -19.60
CA PRO A 25 -20.80 17.46 -19.26
C PRO A 25 -21.36 16.35 -18.36
N ARG A 26 -20.77 15.15 -18.39
CA ARG A 26 -21.16 14.00 -17.57
C ARG A 26 -20.95 14.19 -16.05
N TYR A 27 -20.16 15.19 -15.63
CA TYR A 27 -19.87 15.44 -14.21
C TYR A 27 -20.87 16.35 -13.50
N GLY A 28 -21.92 16.78 -14.18
CA GLY A 28 -23.05 17.48 -13.57
C GLY A 28 -23.71 16.63 -12.50
N ALA A 29 -23.95 17.20 -11.32
CA ALA A 29 -24.50 16.47 -10.19
C ALA A 29 -25.35 17.34 -9.28
N GLY A 30 -26.44 16.75 -8.74
CA GLY A 30 -27.32 17.39 -7.75
C GLY A 30 -26.68 17.47 -6.34
N PRO A 31 -27.33 18.21 -5.40
CA PRO A 31 -26.78 18.46 -4.08
C PRO A 31 -26.44 17.21 -3.27
N LEU A 32 -27.29 16.20 -3.29
CA LEU A 32 -27.06 14.93 -2.56
C LEU A 32 -25.82 14.22 -3.08
N HIS A 33 -25.68 14.10 -4.38
CA HIS A 33 -24.52 13.46 -5.01
C HIS A 33 -23.21 14.23 -4.66
N ARG A 34 -23.25 15.56 -4.71
CA ARG A 34 -22.11 16.43 -4.33
C ARG A 34 -21.70 16.23 -2.86
N THR A 35 -22.67 16.03 -1.96
CA THR A 35 -22.41 15.76 -0.53
C THR A 35 -21.77 14.39 -0.34
N LEU A 36 -22.24 13.37 -1.04
CA LEU A 36 -21.76 11.99 -0.90
C LEU A 36 -20.40 11.78 -1.58
N TRP A 37 -20.22 12.28 -2.81
CA TRP A 37 -19.08 11.96 -3.68
C TRP A 37 -18.12 13.13 -3.94
N GLY A 38 -18.43 14.33 -3.45
CA GLY A 38 -17.65 15.53 -3.67
C GLY A 38 -18.21 16.44 -4.76
N GLY A 39 -17.99 17.73 -4.61
CA GLY A 39 -18.57 18.75 -5.49
C GLY A 39 -17.65 19.91 -5.87
N ALA A 40 -16.36 19.83 -5.50
CA ALA A 40 -15.46 20.98 -5.53
C ALA A 40 -15.37 21.68 -6.91
N TYR A 41 -15.27 20.93 -7.99
CA TYR A 41 -15.03 21.50 -9.33
C TYR A 41 -16.08 21.10 -10.38
N ARG A 42 -17.19 20.46 -10.01
CA ARG A 42 -18.22 20.00 -10.96
C ARG A 42 -18.80 21.13 -11.83
N ASP A 43 -18.91 22.32 -11.27
CA ASP A 43 -19.39 23.48 -12.02
C ASP A 43 -18.39 23.93 -13.09
N LEU A 44 -17.08 23.81 -12.85
CA LEU A 44 -16.06 24.06 -13.87
C LEU A 44 -16.15 23.05 -15.02
N TRP A 45 -16.33 21.77 -14.68
CA TRP A 45 -16.43 20.70 -15.67
C TRP A 45 -17.64 20.86 -16.61
N THR A 46 -18.72 21.47 -16.13
CA THR A 46 -19.97 21.65 -16.90
C THR A 46 -20.11 23.03 -17.51
N THR A 47 -19.22 23.98 -17.20
CA THR A 47 -19.23 25.33 -17.75
C THR A 47 -18.61 25.33 -19.14
N PRO A 48 -19.31 25.86 -20.18
CA PRO A 48 -18.74 26.07 -21.50
C PRO A 48 -17.59 27.08 -21.45
N VAL A 49 -16.48 26.76 -22.09
CA VAL A 49 -15.31 27.64 -22.19
C VAL A 49 -14.95 27.89 -23.64
N ARG A 50 -14.51 29.10 -23.93
CA ARG A 50 -14.02 29.50 -25.24
C ARG A 50 -12.50 29.28 -25.32
N VAL A 51 -12.06 28.42 -26.24
CA VAL A 51 -10.67 28.05 -26.41
C VAL A 51 -10.31 27.95 -27.90
N PRO A 52 -9.02 28.17 -28.28
CA PRO A 52 -8.59 28.03 -29.64
C PRO A 52 -8.63 26.59 -30.13
N VAL A 53 -8.94 26.38 -31.39
CA VAL A 53 -8.75 25.12 -32.09
C VAL A 53 -7.29 25.01 -32.50
N LEU A 54 -6.65 23.87 -32.22
CA LEU A 54 -5.28 23.63 -32.64
C LEU A 54 -5.19 23.62 -34.19
N ASN A 55 -4.37 24.48 -34.77
CA ASN A 55 -4.11 24.45 -36.20
C ASN A 55 -2.84 23.61 -36.44
N PRO A 56 -2.95 22.37 -36.92
CA PRO A 56 -1.80 21.48 -37.05
C PRO A 56 -0.86 21.90 -38.20
N ASP A 57 -1.33 22.69 -39.17
CA ASP A 57 -0.52 23.10 -40.30
C ASP A 57 0.40 24.28 -39.97
N THR A 58 0.03 25.10 -38.99
CA THR A 58 0.79 26.32 -38.62
C THR A 58 1.43 26.26 -37.26
N PHE A 59 0.90 25.46 -36.34
CA PHE A 59 1.47 25.30 -35.01
C PHE A 59 2.87 24.69 -35.08
N ALA A 60 3.86 25.33 -34.46
CA ALA A 60 5.27 24.93 -34.51
C ALA A 60 5.81 24.68 -35.96
N GLY A 61 5.31 25.41 -36.94
CA GLY A 61 5.66 25.28 -38.38
C GLY A 61 5.03 24.07 -39.08
N GLY A 62 4.11 23.39 -38.45
CA GLY A 62 3.43 22.16 -38.88
C GLY A 62 3.65 20.98 -37.95
N LEU A 63 2.56 20.31 -37.58
CA LEU A 63 2.60 19.17 -36.68
C LEU A 63 2.47 17.83 -37.40
N ARG A 64 3.21 16.85 -36.96
CA ARG A 64 3.11 15.43 -37.33
C ARG A 64 2.85 14.59 -36.09
N VAL A 65 1.85 13.72 -36.14
CA VAL A 65 1.60 12.76 -35.06
C VAL A 65 2.69 11.69 -35.09
N LEU A 66 3.21 11.36 -33.90
CA LEU A 66 4.18 10.28 -33.70
C LEU A 66 3.49 9.01 -33.17
N GLU A 67 2.84 9.12 -32.05
CA GLU A 67 2.20 8.00 -31.38
C GLU A 67 1.13 8.47 -30.39
N ALA A 68 0.22 7.57 -30.05
CA ALA A 68 -0.64 7.74 -28.89
C ALA A 68 0.06 7.20 -27.67
N GLY A 69 0.06 7.97 -26.59
CA GLY A 69 0.58 7.60 -25.30
C GLY A 69 -0.46 7.79 -24.21
N GLY A 70 0.00 7.71 -23.00
CA GLY A 70 -0.79 7.95 -21.80
C GLY A 70 -0.55 6.89 -20.76
N GLY A 71 -0.63 7.29 -19.49
CA GLY A 71 -0.54 6.39 -18.34
C GLY A 71 -1.87 5.69 -18.04
N LEU A 72 -2.09 5.41 -16.76
CA LEU A 72 -3.25 4.65 -16.28
C LEU A 72 -4.60 5.37 -16.41
N ALA A 73 -4.60 6.69 -16.52
CA ALA A 73 -5.85 7.48 -16.60
C ALA A 73 -5.86 8.56 -17.71
N THR A 74 -4.70 8.93 -18.25
CA THR A 74 -4.59 10.03 -19.23
C THR A 74 -4.40 9.48 -20.63
N GLU A 75 -5.20 9.94 -21.58
CA GLU A 75 -4.93 9.74 -23.01
C GLU A 75 -4.09 10.93 -23.52
N SER A 76 -2.99 10.64 -24.18
CA SER A 76 -2.12 11.65 -24.76
C SER A 76 -1.74 11.31 -26.19
N LEU A 77 -1.41 12.35 -26.96
CA LEU A 77 -0.93 12.24 -28.32
C LEU A 77 0.41 12.94 -28.41
N ARG A 78 1.44 12.22 -28.81
CA ARG A 78 2.76 12.78 -29.11
C ARG A 78 2.79 13.29 -30.53
N MET A 79 3.33 14.47 -30.70
CA MET A 79 3.42 15.16 -31.99
C MET A 79 4.80 15.79 -32.12
N ARG A 80 5.28 15.93 -33.34
CA ARG A 80 6.51 16.66 -33.64
C ARG A 80 6.18 17.86 -34.47
N GLY A 81 6.74 19.01 -34.07
CA GLY A 81 6.70 20.24 -34.87
C GLY A 81 7.80 20.29 -35.91
N ALA A 82 7.63 21.09 -36.95
CA ALA A 82 8.68 21.39 -37.90
C ALA A 82 9.85 22.18 -37.30
N ASP A 83 9.65 22.74 -36.08
CA ASP A 83 10.72 23.34 -35.26
C ASP A 83 11.63 22.29 -34.59
N GLY A 84 11.43 20.99 -34.84
CA GLY A 84 12.20 19.88 -34.32
C GLY A 84 11.83 19.45 -32.92
N ARG A 85 10.91 20.14 -32.22
CA ARG A 85 10.51 19.85 -30.87
C ARG A 85 9.38 18.82 -30.81
N GLU A 86 9.34 18.03 -29.74
CA GLU A 86 8.19 17.20 -29.42
C GLU A 86 7.17 17.95 -28.60
N TYR A 87 5.92 17.71 -28.91
CA TYR A 87 4.75 18.26 -28.24
C TYR A 87 3.87 17.12 -27.73
N THR A 88 3.24 17.32 -26.60
CA THR A 88 2.24 16.38 -26.08
C THR A 88 0.90 17.08 -25.97
N PHE A 89 -0.12 16.52 -26.61
CA PHE A 89 -1.51 16.85 -26.32
C PHE A 89 -2.01 15.88 -25.23
N ARG A 90 -2.55 16.40 -24.14
CA ARG A 90 -3.15 15.62 -23.05
C ARG A 90 -4.61 15.99 -22.91
N SER A 91 -5.53 15.02 -23.01
CA SER A 91 -6.95 15.29 -22.77
C SER A 91 -7.17 15.80 -21.34
N VAL A 92 -8.01 16.83 -21.18
CA VAL A 92 -8.44 17.34 -19.87
C VAL A 92 -9.29 16.28 -19.16
N ASP A 93 -10.28 15.73 -19.87
CA ASP A 93 -11.07 14.61 -19.34
C ASP A 93 -10.25 13.32 -19.34
N LYS A 94 -10.37 12.55 -18.25
CA LYS A 94 -9.58 11.36 -17.97
C LYS A 94 -10.45 10.11 -18.04
N THR A 95 -9.81 8.98 -18.32
CA THR A 95 -10.45 7.66 -18.35
C THR A 95 -9.66 6.74 -17.41
N PRO A 96 -10.07 6.59 -16.14
CA PRO A 96 -9.33 5.83 -15.13
C PRO A 96 -9.40 4.30 -15.30
N GLU A 97 -10.11 3.79 -16.29
CA GLU A 97 -10.32 2.36 -16.56
C GLU A 97 -9.02 1.54 -16.50
N ARG A 98 -7.95 2.02 -17.17
CA ARG A 98 -6.67 1.31 -17.23
C ARG A 98 -5.97 1.22 -15.87
N GLY A 99 -6.23 2.16 -14.97
CA GLY A 99 -5.70 2.19 -13.60
C GLY A 99 -6.42 1.24 -12.65
N LEU A 100 -7.57 0.69 -13.05
CA LEU A 100 -8.32 -0.26 -12.25
C LEU A 100 -7.88 -1.70 -12.56
N PRO A 101 -7.84 -2.58 -11.53
CA PRO A 101 -7.75 -4.02 -11.75
C PRO A 101 -8.79 -4.50 -12.74
N PRO A 102 -8.48 -5.51 -13.58
CA PRO A 102 -9.43 -6.03 -14.56
C PRO A 102 -10.80 -6.39 -13.99
N ASP A 103 -10.82 -6.90 -12.74
CA ASP A 103 -12.04 -7.31 -12.05
C ASP A 103 -12.97 -6.14 -11.68
N LEU A 104 -12.45 -4.93 -11.64
CA LEU A 104 -13.20 -3.70 -11.27
C LEU A 104 -13.59 -2.85 -12.48
N ARG A 105 -13.16 -3.25 -13.70
CA ARG A 105 -13.51 -2.54 -14.94
C ARG A 105 -14.93 -2.88 -15.38
N ASP A 106 -15.49 -2.00 -16.21
CA ASP A 106 -16.86 -2.10 -16.77
C ASP A 106 -17.94 -2.24 -15.69
N GLY A 107 -17.76 -1.73 -14.48
CA GLY A 107 -18.66 -1.91 -13.36
C GLY A 107 -18.94 -0.64 -12.55
N PRO A 108 -19.70 -0.78 -11.44
CA PRO A 108 -19.99 0.35 -10.55
C PRO A 108 -18.75 1.05 -10.02
N VAL A 109 -17.66 0.28 -9.78
CA VAL A 109 -16.39 0.83 -9.27
C VAL A 109 -15.73 1.73 -10.32
N GLU A 110 -15.73 1.33 -11.59
CA GLU A 110 -15.24 2.16 -12.68
C GLU A 110 -16.09 3.43 -12.82
N SER A 111 -17.41 3.31 -12.75
CA SER A 111 -18.31 4.46 -12.80
C SER A 111 -18.03 5.45 -11.66
N ILE A 112 -17.75 4.97 -10.46
CA ILE A 112 -17.35 5.79 -9.32
C ILE A 112 -15.96 6.43 -9.58
N ALA A 113 -14.98 5.67 -10.04
CA ALA A 113 -13.65 6.18 -10.35
C ALA A 113 -13.71 7.26 -11.45
N GLN A 114 -14.56 7.06 -12.48
CA GLN A 114 -14.82 8.05 -13.52
C GLN A 114 -15.46 9.32 -12.95
N ASP A 115 -16.44 9.17 -12.06
CA ASP A 115 -17.09 10.33 -11.41
C ASP A 115 -16.10 11.15 -10.57
N GLN A 116 -15.09 10.50 -9.95
CA GLN A 116 -14.07 11.16 -9.12
C GLN A 116 -13.08 12.02 -9.94
N VAL A 117 -13.05 11.90 -11.25
CA VAL A 117 -12.30 12.83 -12.12
C VAL A 117 -12.77 14.27 -11.90
N ALA A 118 -14.04 14.47 -11.56
CA ALA A 118 -14.61 15.78 -11.24
C ALA A 118 -14.02 16.44 -9.98
N ASN A 119 -13.27 15.73 -9.17
CA ASN A 119 -12.54 16.29 -8.02
C ASN A 119 -11.21 16.97 -8.41
N LYS A 120 -10.77 16.82 -9.67
CA LYS A 120 -9.62 17.51 -10.24
C LYS A 120 -10.05 18.85 -10.84
N HIS A 121 -9.18 19.85 -10.72
CA HIS A 121 -9.43 21.15 -11.34
C HIS A 121 -9.08 21.11 -12.83
N PRO A 122 -10.01 21.35 -13.79
CA PRO A 122 -9.77 21.12 -15.23
C PRO A 122 -8.72 22.05 -15.85
N ALA A 123 -8.40 23.17 -15.21
CA ALA A 123 -7.36 24.11 -15.65
C ALA A 123 -6.15 24.16 -14.68
N ALA A 124 -5.92 23.12 -13.88
CA ALA A 124 -4.86 23.11 -12.85
C ALA A 124 -3.49 23.49 -13.44
N ALA A 125 -3.05 22.83 -14.51
CA ALA A 125 -1.73 23.04 -15.08
C ALA A 125 -1.48 24.48 -15.58
N LEU A 126 -2.53 25.19 -16.03
CA LEU A 126 -2.43 26.60 -16.43
C LEU A 126 -2.16 27.53 -15.25
N VAL A 127 -2.74 27.23 -14.10
CA VAL A 127 -2.54 28.00 -12.86
C VAL A 127 -1.19 27.70 -12.23
N VAL A 128 -0.74 26.45 -12.33
CA VAL A 128 0.55 26.00 -11.78
C VAL A 128 1.74 26.60 -12.51
N GLU A 129 1.68 26.75 -13.83
CA GLU A 129 2.79 27.23 -14.68
C GLU A 129 3.41 28.54 -14.19
N PRO A 130 2.65 29.64 -13.97
CA PRO A 130 3.26 30.88 -13.50
C PRO A 130 3.83 30.80 -12.09
N LEU A 131 3.30 29.92 -11.24
CA LEU A 131 3.81 29.72 -9.89
C LEU A 131 5.17 29.01 -9.91
N LEU A 132 5.37 28.03 -10.83
CA LEU A 132 6.67 27.39 -11.04
C LEU A 132 7.68 28.36 -11.65
N THR A 133 7.23 29.21 -12.58
CA THR A 133 8.04 30.30 -13.13
C THR A 133 8.51 31.27 -12.05
N ALA A 134 7.65 31.64 -11.09
CA ALA A 134 7.98 32.56 -10.02
C ALA A 134 9.11 32.06 -9.12
N VAL A 135 9.23 30.73 -8.94
CA VAL A 135 10.30 30.11 -8.16
C VAL A 135 11.48 29.62 -9.00
N GLY A 136 11.49 29.87 -10.33
CA GLY A 136 12.62 29.59 -11.22
C GLY A 136 12.83 28.13 -11.60
N LEU A 137 11.82 27.27 -11.41
CA LEU A 137 11.87 25.85 -11.78
C LEU A 137 11.74 25.69 -13.30
N LEU A 138 12.46 24.72 -13.87
CA LEU A 138 12.25 24.27 -15.24
C LEU A 138 10.92 23.54 -15.34
N HIS A 139 10.09 23.86 -16.34
CA HIS A 139 8.80 23.20 -16.54
C HIS A 139 8.27 23.42 -17.95
N PRO A 140 7.43 22.54 -18.49
CA PRO A 140 6.66 22.77 -19.70
C PRO A 140 5.64 23.91 -19.49
N ARG A 141 5.29 24.61 -20.60
CA ARG A 141 4.26 25.65 -20.60
C ARG A 141 3.01 25.14 -21.31
N PRO A 142 1.98 24.69 -20.58
CA PRO A 142 0.76 24.19 -21.18
C PRO A 142 -0.13 25.33 -21.71
N ALA A 143 -0.83 25.04 -22.79
CA ALA A 143 -1.91 25.89 -23.33
C ALA A 143 -3.11 25.00 -23.71
N LEU A 144 -4.33 25.50 -23.49
CA LEU A 144 -5.55 24.79 -23.86
C LEU A 144 -5.86 24.91 -25.33
N TYR A 145 -6.25 23.79 -25.93
CA TYR A 145 -6.71 23.69 -27.30
C TYR A 145 -7.82 22.64 -27.43
N VAL A 146 -8.69 22.82 -28.39
CA VAL A 146 -9.52 21.76 -28.93
C VAL A 146 -8.78 21.11 -30.11
N MET A 147 -8.67 19.79 -30.07
CA MET A 147 -8.08 19.01 -31.16
C MET A 147 -8.98 19.05 -32.38
N PRO A 148 -8.54 19.51 -33.58
CA PRO A 148 -9.38 19.58 -34.77
C PRO A 148 -9.72 18.20 -35.32
N ALA A 149 -10.84 18.10 -36.04
CA ALA A 149 -11.12 16.97 -36.91
C ALA A 149 -10.32 17.16 -38.23
N HIS A 150 -9.05 16.83 -38.21
CA HIS A 150 -8.12 17.09 -39.30
C HIS A 150 -7.43 15.79 -39.79
N PRO A 151 -7.09 15.67 -41.09
CA PRO A 151 -6.43 14.47 -41.64
C PRO A 151 -5.11 14.09 -40.97
N PHE A 152 -4.37 15.04 -40.36
CA PHE A 152 -3.11 14.77 -39.69
C PHE A 152 -3.24 13.74 -38.54
N LEU A 153 -4.45 13.57 -37.99
CA LEU A 153 -4.70 12.59 -36.93
C LEU A 153 -4.63 11.13 -37.42
N GLY A 154 -4.80 10.87 -38.72
CA GLY A 154 -4.75 9.50 -39.23
C GLY A 154 -5.64 8.52 -38.47
N GLU A 155 -5.04 7.49 -37.89
CA GLU A 155 -5.71 6.51 -37.04
C GLU A 155 -6.13 7.02 -35.65
N PHE A 156 -5.60 8.17 -35.23
CA PHE A 156 -5.85 8.80 -33.93
C PHE A 156 -7.06 9.73 -33.91
N ARG A 157 -8.03 9.55 -34.83
CA ARG A 157 -9.26 10.35 -34.91
C ARG A 157 -10.08 10.44 -33.63
N ARG A 158 -9.89 9.51 -32.68
CA ARG A 158 -10.53 9.54 -31.37
C ARG A 158 -10.21 10.78 -30.53
N PHE A 159 -9.13 11.50 -30.87
CA PHE A 159 -8.76 12.77 -30.23
C PHE A 159 -9.53 13.97 -30.78
N ALA A 160 -10.15 13.88 -31.96
CA ALA A 160 -10.88 14.99 -32.59
C ALA A 160 -12.00 15.50 -31.66
N GLY A 161 -12.13 16.84 -31.59
CA GLY A 161 -13.11 17.54 -30.76
C GLY A 161 -12.82 17.53 -29.26
N ARG A 162 -11.76 16.86 -28.77
CA ARG A 162 -11.42 16.82 -27.36
C ARG A 162 -10.71 18.09 -26.91
N LEU A 163 -11.09 18.60 -25.74
CA LEU A 163 -10.36 19.63 -25.03
C LEU A 163 -9.11 19.02 -24.41
N GLY A 164 -7.96 19.61 -24.61
CA GLY A 164 -6.69 19.14 -24.08
C GLY A 164 -5.69 20.26 -23.89
N GLN A 165 -4.59 19.92 -23.25
CA GLN A 165 -3.44 20.79 -23.05
C GLN A 165 -2.33 20.38 -24.01
N VAL A 166 -1.76 21.35 -24.72
CA VAL A 166 -0.57 21.16 -25.54
C VAL A 166 0.61 21.80 -24.84
N GLU A 167 1.68 21.05 -24.72
CA GLU A 167 2.93 21.50 -24.10
C GLU A 167 4.14 20.90 -24.80
N VAL A 168 5.28 21.62 -24.77
CA VAL A 168 6.56 21.04 -25.19
C VAL A 168 6.92 19.89 -24.29
N ARG A 169 7.27 18.75 -24.87
CA ARG A 169 7.74 17.58 -24.12
C ARG A 169 9.20 17.79 -23.71
N PRO A 170 9.54 17.70 -22.42
CA PRO A 170 10.91 17.71 -21.99
C PRO A 170 11.61 16.40 -22.36
N GLU A 171 12.36 16.44 -23.44
CA GLU A 171 13.13 15.30 -23.98
C GLU A 171 14.52 15.73 -24.42
N ASP A 172 15.37 14.74 -24.64
CA ASP A 172 16.72 14.91 -25.18
C ASP A 172 16.67 15.49 -26.60
N ALA A 173 17.80 16.04 -27.07
CA ALA A 173 17.92 16.49 -28.44
C ALA A 173 18.04 15.29 -29.39
N GLU A 174 17.32 15.34 -30.51
CA GLU A 174 17.67 14.50 -31.65
C GLU A 174 18.89 15.10 -32.39
N GLU A 175 19.51 14.32 -33.30
CA GLU A 175 20.66 14.79 -34.08
C GLU A 175 20.42 16.20 -34.70
N GLY A 176 21.23 17.16 -34.27
CA GLY A 176 21.17 18.56 -34.73
C GLY A 176 20.12 19.44 -34.06
N GLY A 177 19.35 18.92 -33.06
CA GLY A 177 18.36 19.67 -32.27
C GLY A 177 18.91 20.28 -31.00
N THR A 178 18.05 21.00 -30.25
CA THR A 178 18.36 21.54 -28.93
C THR A 178 17.48 20.83 -27.89
N ALA A 179 18.07 20.22 -26.89
CA ALA A 179 17.33 19.59 -25.79
C ALA A 179 16.51 20.62 -24.99
N PHE A 180 15.53 20.12 -24.24
CA PHE A 180 14.67 20.98 -23.43
C PHE A 180 15.50 21.85 -22.48
N ALA A 181 15.18 23.14 -22.42
CA ALA A 181 15.82 24.16 -21.57
C ALA A 181 17.34 24.36 -21.85
N GLY A 182 17.82 23.98 -23.04
CA GLY A 182 19.24 24.09 -23.39
C GLY A 182 20.14 23.13 -22.59
N ALA A 183 19.60 22.03 -22.11
CA ALA A 183 20.36 20.99 -21.44
C ALA A 183 21.26 20.24 -22.45
N ASP A 184 22.37 19.69 -21.97
CA ASP A 184 23.22 18.79 -22.75
C ASP A 184 22.55 17.41 -22.91
N ARG A 185 21.68 17.04 -21.95
CA ARG A 185 20.88 15.80 -21.96
C ARG A 185 19.63 15.93 -21.11
N VAL A 186 18.55 15.20 -21.48
CA VAL A 186 17.33 15.08 -20.69
C VAL A 186 16.96 13.60 -20.52
N VAL A 187 16.83 13.14 -19.26
CA VAL A 187 16.57 11.72 -18.97
C VAL A 187 15.32 11.53 -18.11
N GLY A 188 14.79 10.30 -18.11
CA GLY A 188 13.79 9.84 -17.15
C GLY A 188 14.40 9.54 -15.77
N THR A 189 13.55 9.28 -14.79
CA THR A 189 13.98 9.06 -13.40
C THR A 189 14.82 7.79 -13.23
N GLU A 190 14.46 6.69 -13.86
CA GLU A 190 15.22 5.45 -13.80
C GLU A 190 16.68 5.70 -14.27
N ARG A 191 16.84 6.32 -15.44
CA ARG A 191 18.17 6.62 -15.96
C ARG A 191 18.94 7.64 -15.12
N LEU A 192 18.26 8.60 -14.47
CA LEU A 192 18.91 9.47 -13.51
C LEU A 192 19.48 8.67 -12.34
N LEU A 193 18.66 7.79 -11.73
CA LEU A 193 19.10 6.99 -10.58
C LEU A 193 20.28 6.11 -10.92
N GLU A 194 20.29 5.45 -12.08
CA GLU A 194 21.43 4.70 -12.60
C GLU A 194 22.67 5.57 -12.68
N ARG A 195 22.57 6.76 -13.27
CA ARG A 195 23.72 7.67 -13.41
C ARG A 195 24.24 8.18 -12.06
N LEU A 196 23.35 8.44 -11.09
CA LEU A 196 23.75 8.81 -9.73
C LEU A 196 24.45 7.66 -8.99
N GLU A 197 24.16 6.42 -9.37
CA GLU A 197 24.84 5.22 -8.86
C GLU A 197 26.14 4.93 -9.62
N GLU A 198 26.22 5.24 -10.92
CA GLU A 198 27.41 5.01 -11.73
C GLU A 198 28.65 5.79 -11.23
N SER A 199 28.50 7.04 -10.76
CA SER A 199 29.66 7.86 -10.41
C SER A 199 29.35 9.05 -9.49
N PRO A 200 30.25 9.41 -8.56
CA PRO A 200 30.14 10.62 -7.74
C PRO A 200 30.28 11.93 -8.54
N ALA A 201 30.66 11.86 -9.82
CA ALA A 201 30.68 13.03 -10.72
C ALA A 201 29.26 13.44 -11.20
N GLU A 202 28.27 12.57 -11.04
CA GLU A 202 26.88 12.80 -11.34
C GLU A 202 26.16 13.36 -10.12
N ARG A 203 25.73 14.63 -10.17
CA ARG A 203 25.15 15.30 -9.00
C ARG A 203 23.80 15.93 -9.33
N LEU A 204 22.80 15.68 -8.48
CA LEU A 204 21.52 16.36 -8.53
C LEU A 204 21.59 17.71 -7.81
N ASP A 205 20.85 18.71 -8.27
CA ASP A 205 20.52 19.88 -7.46
C ASP A 205 19.40 19.55 -6.48
N ALA A 206 19.76 18.99 -5.33
CA ALA A 206 18.80 18.57 -4.31
C ALA A 206 17.98 19.75 -3.75
N ARG A 207 18.52 20.97 -3.74
CA ARG A 207 17.79 22.17 -3.28
C ARG A 207 16.71 22.58 -4.29
N GLU A 208 17.01 22.48 -5.58
CA GLU A 208 16.00 22.70 -6.62
C GLU A 208 14.91 21.64 -6.57
N TYR A 209 15.29 20.36 -6.38
CA TYR A 209 14.30 19.28 -6.21
C TYR A 209 13.44 19.50 -4.97
N LEU A 210 14.03 19.89 -3.82
CA LEU A 210 13.28 20.25 -2.62
C LEU A 210 12.28 21.39 -2.88
N THR A 211 12.71 22.43 -3.63
CA THR A 211 11.82 23.53 -4.01
C THR A 211 10.64 23.01 -4.84
N ALA A 212 10.88 22.13 -5.79
CA ALA A 212 9.81 21.51 -6.59
C ALA A 212 8.85 20.68 -5.72
N ARG A 213 9.38 19.89 -4.76
CA ARG A 213 8.56 19.09 -3.85
C ARG A 213 7.74 19.94 -2.88
N LEU A 214 8.28 21.04 -2.37
CA LEU A 214 7.53 21.98 -1.54
C LEU A 214 6.46 22.74 -2.35
N MET A 215 6.71 22.99 -3.64
CA MET A 215 5.67 23.49 -4.55
C MET A 215 4.57 22.43 -4.75
N ASP A 216 4.88 21.13 -4.89
CA ASP A 216 3.87 20.08 -4.95
C ASP A 216 3.00 20.06 -3.68
N VAL A 217 3.63 20.18 -2.51
CA VAL A 217 2.93 20.29 -1.22
C VAL A 217 2.03 21.53 -1.20
N LEU A 218 2.52 22.71 -1.61
CA LEU A 218 1.73 23.94 -1.70
C LEU A 218 0.49 23.78 -2.59
N LEU A 219 0.67 23.14 -3.74
CA LEU A 219 -0.36 22.96 -4.76
C LEU A 219 -1.30 21.77 -4.48
N GLY A 220 -0.99 20.93 -3.45
CA GLY A 220 -1.74 19.72 -3.17
C GLY A 220 -1.62 18.65 -4.26
N ASP A 221 -0.51 18.66 -5.00
CA ASP A 221 -0.22 17.72 -6.08
C ASP A 221 0.47 16.48 -5.49
N TRP A 222 -0.32 15.48 -5.12
CA TRP A 222 0.16 14.26 -4.47
C TRP A 222 0.70 13.21 -5.44
N ASP A 223 0.33 13.28 -6.73
CA ASP A 223 0.66 12.25 -7.73
C ASP A 223 2.04 12.50 -8.34
N ARG A 224 3.07 12.37 -7.52
CA ARG A 224 4.47 12.70 -7.88
C ARG A 224 5.38 11.47 -7.97
N HIS A 225 4.88 10.38 -8.57
CA HIS A 225 5.68 9.17 -8.83
C HIS A 225 6.80 9.43 -9.85
N ALA A 226 7.70 8.47 -10.01
CA ALA A 226 8.93 8.58 -10.82
C ALA A 226 8.70 9.13 -12.25
N ASP A 227 7.63 8.70 -12.92
CA ASP A 227 7.36 9.13 -14.31
C ASP A 227 6.90 10.60 -14.45
N GLN A 228 6.56 11.25 -13.34
CA GLN A 228 6.15 12.66 -13.33
C GLN A 228 7.33 13.64 -13.42
N TRP A 229 8.53 13.11 -13.58
CA TRP A 229 9.76 13.89 -13.62
C TRP A 229 10.54 13.66 -14.90
N ARG A 230 11.27 14.72 -15.32
CA ARG A 230 12.39 14.65 -16.22
C ARG A 230 13.55 15.40 -15.58
N TRP A 231 14.72 15.08 -16.02
CA TRP A 231 15.96 15.60 -15.44
C TRP A 231 16.83 16.15 -16.54
N ALA A 232 17.08 17.46 -16.44
CA ALA A 232 17.91 18.18 -17.39
C ALA A 232 19.35 18.21 -16.90
N GLY A 233 20.25 17.55 -17.60
CA GLY A 233 21.67 17.44 -17.28
C GLY A 233 22.50 18.50 -17.99
N TYR A 234 23.36 19.16 -17.23
CA TYR A 234 24.33 20.15 -17.71
C TYR A 234 25.73 19.69 -17.38
N GLN A 235 26.56 19.54 -18.41
CA GLN A 235 27.93 19.03 -18.27
C GLN A 235 28.92 20.16 -18.11
N SER A 236 29.87 20.02 -17.19
CA SER A 236 31.02 20.90 -17.02
C SER A 236 32.26 20.05 -16.78
N GLY A 237 33.07 19.89 -17.80
CA GLY A 237 34.21 18.95 -17.77
C GLY A 237 33.71 17.51 -17.67
N ASN A 238 34.19 16.79 -16.64
CA ASN A 238 33.71 15.43 -16.34
C ASN A 238 32.53 15.39 -15.34
N ARG A 239 32.02 16.54 -14.89
CA ARG A 239 30.95 16.63 -13.89
C ARG A 239 29.62 16.93 -14.56
N TRP A 240 28.55 16.26 -14.09
CA TRP A 240 27.19 16.51 -14.48
C TRP A 240 26.40 17.11 -13.31
N ARG A 241 25.59 18.11 -13.63
CA ARG A 241 24.62 18.68 -12.71
C ARG A 241 23.22 18.49 -13.27
N TRP A 242 22.40 17.74 -12.57
CA TRP A 242 21.03 17.43 -12.94
C TRP A 242 20.07 18.41 -12.30
N ARG A 243 19.20 18.99 -13.11
CA ARG A 243 18.15 19.90 -12.69
C ARG A 243 16.79 19.24 -12.88
N THR A 244 15.84 19.67 -12.04
CA THR A 244 14.50 19.08 -11.95
C THR A 244 13.54 19.68 -12.98
N VAL A 245 12.81 18.85 -13.71
CA VAL A 245 11.74 19.26 -14.63
C VAL A 245 10.44 18.54 -14.24
N PRO A 246 9.62 19.13 -13.35
CA PRO A 246 8.32 18.57 -13.00
C PRO A 246 7.33 18.64 -14.14
N ARG A 247 6.61 17.55 -14.39
CA ARG A 247 5.59 17.41 -15.47
C ARG A 247 4.24 17.05 -14.87
N ASP A 248 3.21 17.04 -15.74
CA ASP A 248 1.87 16.48 -15.47
C ASP A 248 1.25 17.02 -14.18
N ARG A 249 0.78 18.26 -14.22
CA ARG A 249 0.24 19.00 -13.09
C ARG A 249 -1.29 18.91 -12.97
N ASP A 250 -1.88 17.85 -13.49
CA ASP A 250 -3.33 17.67 -13.55
C ASP A 250 -3.94 17.22 -12.19
N ASN A 251 -3.11 16.80 -11.27
CA ASN A 251 -3.51 16.46 -9.89
C ASN A 251 -3.32 17.61 -8.89
N ALA A 252 -2.78 18.78 -9.33
CA ALA A 252 -2.76 19.97 -8.51
C ALA A 252 -4.19 20.41 -8.16
N PHE A 253 -4.38 20.91 -6.93
CA PHE A 253 -5.66 21.34 -6.39
C PHE A 253 -6.72 20.22 -6.25
N ASN A 254 -6.32 18.95 -6.34
CA ASN A 254 -7.26 17.84 -6.25
C ASN A 254 -7.94 17.81 -4.87
N ASP A 255 -9.29 17.77 -4.86
CA ASP A 255 -10.08 17.87 -3.64
C ASP A 255 -11.06 16.71 -3.47
N ASN A 256 -10.62 15.68 -2.76
CA ASN A 256 -11.38 14.46 -2.54
C ASN A 256 -12.37 14.58 -1.35
N ARG A 257 -13.13 15.67 -1.28
CA ARG A 257 -14.22 15.83 -0.30
C ARG A 257 -15.41 14.97 -0.70
N GLY A 258 -16.02 14.32 0.25
CA GLY A 258 -17.21 13.52 0.08
C GLY A 258 -17.38 12.59 1.27
N LEU A 259 -18.60 12.40 1.75
CA LEU A 259 -18.86 11.56 2.92
C LEU A 259 -18.45 10.11 2.66
N LEU A 260 -18.78 9.58 1.48
CA LEU A 260 -18.45 8.21 1.10
C LEU A 260 -16.96 8.02 0.74
N LEU A 261 -16.22 9.11 0.53
CA LEU A 261 -14.78 9.05 0.33
C LEU A 261 -13.98 9.02 1.64
N ALA A 262 -14.59 9.27 2.79
CA ALA A 262 -13.88 9.27 4.07
C ALA A 262 -13.21 7.91 4.39
N PRO A 263 -13.88 6.74 4.27
CA PRO A 263 -13.22 5.46 4.47
C PRO A 263 -12.17 5.15 3.38
N VAL A 264 -12.40 5.63 2.15
CA VAL A 264 -11.43 5.46 1.05
C VAL A 264 -10.14 6.22 1.35
N ARG A 265 -10.25 7.47 1.84
CA ARG A 265 -9.08 8.26 2.27
C ARG A 265 -8.33 7.62 3.44
N ALA A 266 -9.02 6.97 4.36
CA ALA A 266 -8.37 6.24 5.46
C ALA A 266 -7.51 5.06 4.93
N ALA A 267 -7.93 4.41 3.85
CA ALA A 267 -7.20 3.33 3.20
C ALA A 267 -6.12 3.84 2.21
N PHE A 268 -6.36 5.00 1.58
CA PHE A 268 -5.50 5.62 0.57
C PHE A 268 -5.19 7.07 0.97
N PRO A 269 -4.19 7.29 1.85
CA PRO A 269 -3.91 8.62 2.41
C PRO A 269 -3.53 9.68 1.37
N GLN A 270 -3.05 9.28 0.18
CA GLN A 270 -2.79 10.20 -0.94
C GLN A 270 -4.04 10.89 -1.49
N LEU A 271 -5.24 10.37 -1.26
CA LEU A 271 -6.48 11.03 -1.68
C LEU A 271 -6.86 12.17 -0.72
N THR A 272 -5.99 13.17 -0.62
CA THR A 272 -6.13 14.30 0.29
C THR A 272 -7.25 15.24 -0.10
N ARG A 273 -7.62 16.15 0.82
CA ARG A 273 -8.48 17.30 0.54
C ARG A 273 -7.63 18.53 0.27
N PHE A 274 -8.03 19.32 -0.72
CA PHE A 274 -7.39 20.58 -0.99
C PHE A 274 -8.14 21.72 -0.27
N GLY A 275 -7.53 22.26 0.77
CA GLY A 275 -8.08 23.31 1.61
C GLY A 275 -7.01 24.28 2.10
N PRO A 276 -7.39 25.29 2.90
CA PRO A 276 -6.46 26.31 3.40
C PRO A 276 -5.42 25.76 4.40
N ARG A 277 -5.65 24.56 4.95
CA ARG A 277 -4.73 23.88 5.87
C ARG A 277 -4.13 22.63 5.22
N TYR A 278 -3.01 22.21 5.74
CA TYR A 278 -2.39 20.93 5.42
C TYR A 278 -2.91 19.87 6.39
N ASP A 279 -4.06 19.27 6.07
CA ASP A 279 -4.70 18.29 6.96
C ASP A 279 -3.86 17.00 7.10
N ASP A 280 -3.15 16.62 6.04
CA ASP A 280 -2.31 15.42 5.99
C ASP A 280 -1.12 15.63 5.03
N VAL A 281 0.03 16.02 5.60
CA VAL A 281 1.28 16.16 4.83
C VAL A 281 1.80 14.80 4.40
N PHE A 282 1.62 13.75 5.22
CA PHE A 282 2.05 12.40 4.86
C PHE A 282 1.33 11.90 3.60
N GLY A 283 0.01 12.10 3.50
CA GLY A 283 -0.75 11.76 2.32
C GLY A 283 -0.28 12.48 1.05
N LEU A 284 0.13 13.75 1.18
CA LEU A 284 0.66 14.53 0.05
C LEU A 284 2.00 14.05 -0.47
N VAL A 285 2.84 13.43 0.38
CA VAL A 285 4.23 13.11 0.01
C VAL A 285 4.50 11.62 -0.16
N ILE A 286 3.64 10.75 0.35
CA ILE A 286 3.90 9.30 0.40
C ILE A 286 4.12 8.66 -0.99
N HIS A 287 3.45 9.17 -2.02
CA HIS A 287 3.53 8.62 -3.37
C HIS A 287 4.90 8.85 -4.05
N ALA A 288 5.67 9.83 -3.58
CA ALA A 288 7.03 10.10 -4.04
C ALA A 288 8.09 9.70 -2.99
N SER A 289 7.69 9.06 -1.90
CA SER A 289 8.57 8.85 -0.74
C SER A 289 9.89 8.15 -1.06
N ASP A 290 9.88 7.18 -1.97
CA ASP A 290 11.11 6.46 -2.34
C ASP A 290 12.08 7.38 -3.04
N LEU A 291 11.59 8.23 -3.95
CA LEU A 291 12.39 9.23 -4.64
C LEU A 291 12.86 10.34 -3.69
N ASP A 292 11.96 10.85 -2.83
CA ASP A 292 12.28 11.89 -1.86
C ASP A 292 13.36 11.44 -0.86
N ARG A 293 13.27 10.20 -0.37
CA ARG A 293 14.27 9.59 0.53
C ARG A 293 15.64 9.48 -0.13
N ARG A 294 15.65 9.13 -1.42
CA ARG A 294 16.88 9.02 -2.20
C ARG A 294 17.52 10.37 -2.48
N LEU A 295 16.74 11.35 -2.95
CA LEU A 295 17.24 12.58 -3.53
C LEU A 295 17.40 13.74 -2.53
N LEU A 296 16.76 13.68 -1.34
CA LEU A 296 16.81 14.73 -0.31
C LEU A 296 17.67 14.35 0.90
N SER A 297 18.30 13.19 0.87
CA SER A 297 19.05 12.62 2.01
C SER A 297 20.22 13.51 2.47
N GLU A 298 20.76 14.37 1.62
CA GLU A 298 21.87 15.28 1.97
C GLU A 298 21.41 16.55 2.70
N LEU A 299 20.13 16.90 2.68
CA LEU A 299 19.62 18.18 3.16
C LEU A 299 19.23 18.15 4.64
N GLU A 300 19.88 19.01 5.42
CA GLU A 300 19.52 19.29 6.80
C GLU A 300 18.40 20.32 6.90
N TRP A 301 17.72 20.42 8.08
CA TRP A 301 16.61 21.33 8.29
C TRP A 301 16.85 22.79 7.82
N PRO A 302 18.01 23.43 8.01
CA PRO A 302 18.21 24.80 7.52
C PRO A 302 18.00 24.99 6.01
N ALA A 303 18.27 23.94 5.19
CA ALA A 303 18.02 24.01 3.77
C ALA A 303 16.49 23.98 3.47
N TRP A 304 15.72 23.20 4.22
CA TRP A 304 14.28 23.12 4.12
C TRP A 304 13.60 24.41 4.55
N ASP A 305 14.03 25.00 5.69
CA ASP A 305 13.57 26.30 6.16
C ASP A 305 13.82 27.39 5.12
N SER A 306 15.04 27.40 4.55
CA SER A 306 15.41 28.35 3.50
C SER A 306 14.55 28.20 2.23
N ALA A 307 14.30 26.97 1.78
CA ALA A 307 13.47 26.70 0.61
C ALA A 307 12.01 27.09 0.83
N ALA A 308 11.44 26.80 2.00
CA ALA A 308 10.08 27.22 2.33
C ALA A 308 9.94 28.75 2.33
N ARG A 309 10.86 29.48 2.97
CA ARG A 309 10.88 30.94 2.98
C ARG A 309 11.07 31.54 1.58
N PHE A 310 11.95 30.93 0.78
CA PHE A 310 12.14 31.35 -0.62
C PHE A 310 10.82 31.27 -1.40
N ILE A 311 10.09 30.16 -1.28
CA ILE A 311 8.78 30.00 -1.94
C ILE A 311 7.79 31.05 -1.42
N GLN A 312 7.71 31.28 -0.09
CA GLN A 312 6.82 32.29 0.51
C GLN A 312 7.10 33.68 -0.03
N GLN A 313 8.36 34.04 -0.26
CA GLN A 313 8.76 35.34 -0.80
C GLN A 313 8.48 35.47 -2.30
N ARG A 314 8.56 34.39 -3.06
CA ARG A 314 8.41 34.42 -4.52
C ARG A 314 6.96 34.21 -4.98
N VAL A 315 6.16 33.43 -4.25
CA VAL A 315 4.73 33.21 -4.52
C VAL A 315 3.93 34.33 -3.84
N THR A 316 4.09 35.57 -4.31
CA THR A 316 3.38 36.73 -3.78
C THR A 316 1.89 36.69 -4.09
N ASP A 317 1.11 37.63 -3.52
CA ASP A 317 -0.31 37.78 -3.83
C ASP A 317 -0.52 38.11 -5.31
N GLU A 318 0.38 38.89 -5.91
CA GLU A 318 0.37 39.27 -7.32
C GLU A 318 0.69 38.05 -8.19
N ALA A 319 1.65 37.18 -7.77
CA ALA A 319 1.96 35.95 -8.47
C ALA A 319 0.75 34.99 -8.47
N ILE A 320 0.09 34.83 -7.31
CA ILE A 320 -1.14 34.04 -7.19
C ILE A 320 -2.25 34.62 -8.06
N ALA A 321 -2.49 35.94 -7.99
CA ALA A 321 -3.49 36.60 -8.82
C ALA A 321 -3.17 36.49 -10.32
N GLY A 322 -1.89 36.57 -10.70
CA GLY A 322 -1.43 36.35 -12.06
C GLY A 322 -1.69 34.91 -12.53
N ALA A 323 -1.41 33.95 -11.67
CA ALA A 323 -1.59 32.52 -11.95
C ALA A 323 -3.07 32.16 -12.17
N VAL A 324 -3.97 32.59 -11.30
CA VAL A 324 -5.40 32.27 -11.44
C VAL A 324 -6.03 32.95 -12.67
N ARG A 325 -5.50 34.09 -13.13
CA ARG A 325 -5.93 34.73 -14.39
C ARG A 325 -5.60 33.92 -15.65
N ARG A 326 -4.73 32.90 -15.55
CA ARG A 326 -4.44 31.98 -16.66
C ARG A 326 -5.57 31.02 -16.98
N MET A 327 -6.53 30.86 -16.07
CA MET A 327 -7.74 30.07 -16.33
C MET A 327 -8.59 30.72 -17.43
N PRO A 328 -9.38 29.94 -18.17
CA PRO A 328 -10.43 30.49 -19.04
C PRO A 328 -11.27 31.54 -18.28
N PRO A 329 -11.63 32.64 -18.94
CA PRO A 329 -12.43 33.70 -18.30
C PRO A 329 -13.72 33.20 -17.63
N GLU A 330 -14.36 32.20 -18.22
CA GLU A 330 -15.59 31.60 -17.72
C GLU A 330 -15.39 30.83 -16.38
N TYR A 331 -14.19 30.34 -16.12
CA TYR A 331 -13.85 29.66 -14.85
C TYR A 331 -13.50 30.63 -13.72
N GLN A 332 -13.08 31.86 -14.06
CA GLN A 332 -12.58 32.82 -13.06
C GLN A 332 -13.63 33.15 -11.98
N PRO A 333 -14.88 33.49 -12.28
CA PRO A 333 -15.87 33.81 -11.24
C PRO A 333 -16.20 32.60 -10.36
N LEU A 334 -16.05 31.40 -10.88
CA LEU A 334 -16.40 30.15 -10.17
C LEU A 334 -15.26 29.65 -9.26
N SER A 335 -14.01 29.90 -9.58
CA SER A 335 -12.86 29.29 -8.91
C SER A 335 -11.84 30.30 -8.38
N ALA A 336 -11.58 31.41 -9.06
CA ALA A 336 -10.46 32.28 -8.75
C ALA A 336 -10.46 32.84 -7.31
N PRO A 337 -11.58 33.31 -6.73
CA PRO A 337 -11.59 33.83 -5.36
C PRO A 337 -11.23 32.75 -4.33
N GLY A 338 -11.87 31.58 -4.42
CA GLY A 338 -11.65 30.46 -3.50
C GLY A 338 -10.24 29.88 -3.62
N LEU A 339 -9.78 29.64 -4.85
CA LEU A 339 -8.44 29.09 -5.11
C LEU A 339 -7.34 30.05 -4.64
N SER A 340 -7.49 31.35 -4.90
CA SER A 340 -6.54 32.37 -4.43
C SER A 340 -6.46 32.41 -2.90
N ALA A 341 -7.60 32.35 -2.22
CA ALA A 341 -7.64 32.34 -0.75
C ALA A 341 -6.95 31.10 -0.17
N ILE A 342 -7.18 29.93 -0.76
CA ILE A 342 -6.54 28.67 -0.36
C ILE A 342 -5.02 28.76 -0.58
N LEU A 343 -4.58 29.21 -1.75
CA LEU A 343 -3.15 29.31 -2.08
C LEU A 343 -2.41 30.26 -1.14
N ARG A 344 -3.00 31.41 -0.79
CA ARG A 344 -2.42 32.35 0.20
C ARG A 344 -2.26 31.67 1.55
N ALA A 345 -3.33 31.06 2.07
CA ALA A 345 -3.30 30.42 3.38
C ALA A 345 -2.28 29.27 3.44
N ARG A 346 -2.18 28.48 2.36
CA ARG A 346 -1.18 27.40 2.27
C ARG A 346 0.24 27.97 2.15
N ARG A 347 0.47 28.99 1.34
CA ARG A 347 1.76 29.68 1.26
C ARG A 347 2.19 30.16 2.65
N ASP A 348 1.32 30.85 3.36
CA ASP A 348 1.63 31.43 4.66
C ASP A 348 1.96 30.36 5.72
N SER A 349 1.39 29.16 5.60
CA SER A 349 1.64 28.02 6.48
C SER A 349 2.65 26.99 5.92
N LEU A 350 3.28 27.26 4.78
CA LEU A 350 4.16 26.31 4.09
C LEU A 350 5.36 25.86 4.93
N HIS A 351 5.91 26.78 5.75
CA HIS A 351 7.03 26.45 6.64
C HIS A 351 6.67 25.31 7.62
N SER A 352 5.46 25.31 8.19
CA SER A 352 4.98 24.22 9.05
C SER A 352 4.84 22.90 8.30
N ALA A 353 4.31 22.94 7.07
CA ALA A 353 4.22 21.74 6.23
C ALA A 353 5.61 21.21 5.82
N ALA A 354 6.55 22.11 5.52
CA ALA A 354 7.94 21.74 5.22
C ALA A 354 8.61 21.06 6.43
N ARG A 355 8.34 21.53 7.67
CA ARG A 355 8.83 20.89 8.89
C ARG A 355 8.28 19.48 9.05
N SER A 356 6.96 19.32 8.89
CA SER A 356 6.32 18.00 8.95
C SER A 356 6.87 17.05 7.88
N PHE A 357 7.09 17.53 6.66
CA PHE A 357 7.68 16.74 5.59
C PHE A 357 9.13 16.33 5.90
N TYR A 358 9.95 17.27 6.37
CA TYR A 358 11.31 16.98 6.82
C TYR A 358 11.35 15.89 7.90
N GLU A 359 10.51 15.97 8.91
CA GLU A 359 10.43 15.01 10.03
C GLU A 359 10.05 13.60 9.55
N ILE A 360 9.19 13.50 8.53
CA ILE A 360 8.85 12.23 7.90
C ILE A 360 10.10 11.57 7.30
N LEU A 361 10.94 12.32 6.58
CA LEU A 361 12.14 11.80 5.92
C LEU A 361 13.34 11.67 6.87
N ALA A 362 13.48 12.57 7.83
CA ALA A 362 14.64 12.64 8.72
C ALA A 362 14.71 11.49 9.74
N SER A 363 13.59 10.82 10.02
CA SER A 363 13.51 9.76 11.03
C SER A 363 14.35 8.53 10.68
N ASP A 364 14.36 8.10 9.43
CA ASP A 364 15.10 6.96 8.89
C ASP A 364 15.68 7.37 7.56
N VAL A 365 16.99 7.64 7.51
CA VAL A 365 17.64 8.23 6.34
C VAL A 365 18.46 7.19 5.58
N ASP A 366 18.21 7.08 4.27
CA ASP A 366 18.98 6.28 3.36
C ASP A 366 19.98 7.20 2.63
N VAL A 367 21.25 6.87 2.74
CA VAL A 367 22.34 7.54 2.03
C VAL A 367 22.96 6.54 1.07
N HIS A 368 23.02 6.92 -0.18
CA HIS A 368 23.51 6.08 -1.25
C HIS A 368 24.84 6.62 -1.78
N ALA A 369 25.82 5.76 -1.83
CA ALA A 369 27.10 5.96 -2.51
C ALA A 369 26.95 5.59 -4.01
N THR A 370 28.03 5.20 -4.66
CA THR A 370 28.02 4.83 -6.07
C THR A 370 28.60 3.42 -6.31
N ASP A 371 28.76 3.02 -7.56
CA ASP A 371 29.38 1.75 -7.96
C ASP A 371 30.92 1.87 -8.09
N GLU A 372 31.51 3.05 -7.77
CA GLU A 372 32.96 3.24 -7.73
C GLU A 372 33.51 2.91 -6.34
N ALA A 373 34.76 2.49 -6.25
CA ALA A 373 35.44 2.26 -4.96
C ALA A 373 35.52 3.53 -4.12
N GLU A 374 34.85 3.58 -3.01
CA GLU A 374 34.66 4.78 -2.22
C GLU A 374 35.12 4.63 -0.76
N ARG A 375 35.06 5.73 -0.02
CA ARG A 375 35.29 5.72 1.41
C ARG A 375 34.18 6.43 2.17
N ALA A 376 33.57 5.71 3.11
CA ALA A 376 32.57 6.24 4.03
C ALA A 376 33.09 6.37 5.45
N GLU A 377 32.95 7.54 6.06
CA GLU A 377 33.31 7.79 7.45
C GLU A 377 32.13 8.22 8.28
N VAL A 378 31.88 7.50 9.36
CA VAL A 378 30.82 7.77 10.35
C VAL A 378 31.47 8.17 11.67
N ASP A 379 31.33 9.43 12.03
CA ASP A 379 31.85 9.97 13.31
C ASP A 379 30.69 10.12 14.31
N ARG A 380 30.72 9.32 15.39
CA ARG A 380 29.80 9.44 16.52
C ARG A 380 30.34 10.48 17.51
N ARG A 381 29.47 11.37 17.97
CA ARG A 381 29.81 12.45 18.88
C ARG A 381 29.18 12.26 20.25
N ALA A 382 29.76 12.88 21.27
CA ALA A 382 29.31 12.78 22.65
C ALA A 382 27.89 13.31 22.89
N ASP A 383 27.39 14.22 22.05
CA ASP A 383 26.02 14.73 22.06
C ASP A 383 24.99 13.76 21.45
N GLY A 384 25.44 12.59 21.01
CA GLY A 384 24.62 11.56 20.36
C GLY A 384 24.44 11.76 18.85
N SER A 385 24.90 12.88 18.29
CA SER A 385 24.85 13.10 16.85
C SER A 385 25.83 12.20 16.09
N VAL A 386 25.54 12.01 14.80
CA VAL A 386 26.37 11.25 13.87
C VAL A 386 26.67 12.13 12.67
N GLU A 387 27.93 12.23 12.29
CA GLU A 387 28.36 12.86 11.05
C GLU A 387 28.79 11.79 10.06
N LEU A 388 28.21 11.80 8.87
CA LEU A 388 28.59 10.94 7.76
C LEU A 388 29.25 11.75 6.66
N ARG A 389 30.34 11.21 6.14
CA ARG A 389 31.06 11.75 4.98
C ARG A 389 31.34 10.63 3.98
N LEU A 390 31.05 10.89 2.70
CA LEU A 390 31.43 10.02 1.60
C LEU A 390 32.49 10.71 0.73
N TYR A 391 33.50 9.95 0.35
CA TYR A 391 34.61 10.41 -0.46
C TYR A 391 34.67 9.60 -1.76
N PRO A 392 34.96 10.25 -2.92
CA PRO A 392 34.86 9.62 -4.24
C PRO A 392 35.95 8.58 -4.53
N SER A 393 36.83 8.35 -3.60
CA SER A 393 37.80 7.26 -3.61
C SER A 393 38.45 7.10 -2.24
N PRO A 394 39.08 5.94 -1.92
CA PRO A 394 39.73 5.70 -0.64
C PRO A 394 40.82 6.72 -0.29
N GLY A 395 41.48 7.29 -1.29
CA GLY A 395 42.55 8.28 -1.11
C GLY A 395 42.11 9.74 -1.15
N SER A 396 40.88 10.05 -1.42
CA SER A 396 40.38 11.41 -1.50
C SER A 396 40.27 12.07 -0.12
N ASN A 397 40.59 13.39 -0.04
CA ASN A 397 40.41 14.19 1.16
C ASN A 397 39.22 15.14 1.12
N ALA A 398 38.54 15.26 -0.01
CA ALA A 398 37.36 16.08 -0.19
C ALA A 398 36.12 15.23 -0.30
N PRO A 399 35.21 15.27 0.69
CA PRO A 399 33.97 14.50 0.62
C PRO A 399 33.02 15.13 -0.42
N TYR A 400 32.32 14.28 -1.15
CA TYR A 400 31.25 14.71 -2.05
C TYR A 400 29.89 14.73 -1.38
N PHE A 401 29.74 14.00 -0.24
CA PHE A 401 28.57 14.03 0.64
C PHE A 401 29.01 14.30 2.07
N ARG A 402 28.28 15.16 2.77
CA ARG A 402 28.50 15.42 4.20
C ARG A 402 27.19 15.85 4.84
N ARG A 403 26.79 15.13 5.90
CA ARG A 403 25.62 15.50 6.72
C ARG A 403 25.82 15.13 8.18
N ARG A 404 25.31 15.99 9.08
CA ARG A 404 25.19 15.71 10.50
C ARG A 404 23.76 15.35 10.85
N PHE A 405 23.56 14.20 11.47
CA PHE A 405 22.27 13.70 11.93
C PHE A 405 22.14 13.93 13.43
N LEU A 406 20.97 14.44 13.87
CA LEU A 406 20.69 14.75 15.26
C LEU A 406 19.80 13.66 15.89
N PRO A 407 20.06 13.21 17.14
CA PRO A 407 19.34 12.09 17.76
C PRO A 407 17.87 12.41 18.05
N ASP A 408 17.48 13.69 18.07
CA ASP A 408 16.10 14.12 18.23
C ASP A 408 15.29 14.09 16.91
N GLU A 409 15.96 14.08 15.77
CA GLU A 409 15.37 14.05 14.45
C GLU A 409 15.53 12.68 13.79
N THR A 410 16.73 12.06 13.92
CA THR A 410 17.09 10.85 13.21
C THR A 410 17.31 9.69 14.20
N ARG A 411 16.70 8.59 13.91
CA ARG A 411 16.81 7.35 14.65
C ARG A 411 17.77 6.37 14.00
N GLU A 412 17.75 6.31 12.67
CA GLU A 412 18.50 5.34 11.88
C GLU A 412 19.08 6.00 10.63
N VAL A 413 20.35 5.73 10.35
CA VAL A 413 21.03 6.08 9.10
C VAL A 413 21.47 4.79 8.44
N ARG A 414 21.18 4.62 7.18
CA ARG A 414 21.54 3.46 6.36
C ARG A 414 22.42 3.97 5.23
N VAL A 415 23.62 3.45 5.16
CA VAL A 415 24.61 3.79 4.13
C VAL A 415 24.70 2.61 3.19
N PHE A 416 24.24 2.80 1.96
CA PHE A 416 24.32 1.82 0.89
C PHE A 416 25.52 2.17 0.01
N LEU A 417 26.50 1.28 -0.02
CA LEU A 417 27.74 1.51 -0.78
C LEU A 417 27.59 1.07 -2.24
N HIS A 418 26.67 0.16 -2.53
CA HIS A 418 26.32 -0.38 -3.85
C HIS A 418 27.38 -1.30 -4.42
N GLY A 419 28.29 -0.82 -5.28
CA GLY A 419 29.36 -1.60 -5.88
C GLY A 419 30.71 -0.94 -5.73
N GLY A 420 31.76 -1.66 -6.11
CA GLY A 420 33.14 -1.22 -5.91
C GLY A 420 33.76 -1.80 -4.64
N ASP A 421 35.07 -1.69 -4.51
CA ASP A 421 35.82 -2.16 -3.32
C ASP A 421 35.83 -1.06 -2.27
N ASP A 422 34.83 -1.03 -1.42
CA ASP A 422 34.56 0.07 -0.52
C ASP A 422 35.25 -0.04 0.84
N ARG A 423 35.43 1.11 1.47
CA ARG A 423 35.91 1.19 2.86
C ARG A 423 35.01 2.05 3.70
N ALA A 424 34.22 1.42 4.57
CA ALA A 424 33.36 2.13 5.51
C ALA A 424 33.83 1.94 6.95
N SER A 425 33.87 3.04 7.71
CA SER A 425 34.30 3.02 9.11
C SER A 425 33.37 3.84 10.01
N ALA A 426 33.00 3.26 11.16
CA ALA A 426 32.35 3.98 12.24
C ALA A 426 33.31 4.13 13.42
N ARG A 427 33.40 5.33 13.99
CA ARG A 427 34.27 5.63 15.10
C ARG A 427 33.67 6.65 16.07
N GLY A 428 34.33 6.88 17.19
CA GLY A 428 33.92 7.84 18.21
C GLY A 428 33.12 7.23 19.34
N THR A 429 32.60 8.06 20.24
CA THR A 429 31.87 7.63 21.43
C THR A 429 30.43 8.03 21.30
N ALA A 430 29.51 7.05 21.41
CA ALA A 430 28.08 7.30 21.41
C ALA A 430 27.57 7.63 22.81
N ALA A 431 26.74 8.66 22.93
CA ALA A 431 25.93 8.89 24.12
C ALA A 431 24.92 7.74 24.33
N ALA A 432 24.33 7.66 25.51
CA ALA A 432 23.29 6.67 25.82
C ALA A 432 22.09 6.74 24.84
N ARG A 433 21.79 7.93 24.33
CA ARG A 433 20.83 8.15 23.26
C ARG A 433 21.59 8.52 21.98
N SER A 434 21.70 7.61 21.05
CA SER A 434 22.41 7.80 19.80
C SER A 434 21.63 7.20 18.63
N ILE A 435 22.11 7.45 17.42
CA ILE A 435 21.50 7.06 16.15
C ILE A 435 22.04 5.66 15.76
N GLN A 436 21.14 4.75 15.37
CA GLN A 436 21.57 3.49 14.77
C GLN A 436 22.14 3.73 13.38
N VAL A 437 23.29 3.13 13.09
CA VAL A 437 23.93 3.20 11.76
C VAL A 437 24.02 1.80 11.17
N ARG A 438 23.61 1.68 9.92
CA ARG A 438 23.85 0.49 9.11
C ARG A 438 24.83 0.82 8.00
N LEU A 439 25.90 0.04 7.91
CA LEU A 439 26.81 0.04 6.78
C LEU A 439 26.48 -1.19 5.95
N ILE A 440 26.12 -0.96 4.69
CA ILE A 440 25.66 -1.99 3.77
C ILE A 440 26.64 -1.95 2.61
N GLY A 441 27.50 -2.96 2.51
CA GLY A 441 28.50 -3.08 1.44
C GLY A 441 27.79 -3.19 0.10
N GLY A 442 27.65 -4.32 -0.41
CA GLY A 442 26.97 -4.52 -1.68
C GLY A 442 27.71 -5.48 -2.59
N GLY A 443 28.26 -4.97 -3.69
CA GLY A 443 29.11 -5.77 -4.58
C GLY A 443 30.52 -5.24 -4.58
N GLY A 444 31.50 -6.15 -4.65
CA GLY A 444 32.94 -5.86 -4.55
C GLY A 444 33.53 -6.45 -3.28
N ASP A 445 34.80 -6.15 -3.01
CA ASP A 445 35.55 -6.66 -1.84
C ASP A 445 35.57 -5.56 -0.75
N ASP A 446 34.58 -5.56 0.14
CA ASP A 446 34.33 -4.47 1.08
C ASP A 446 35.08 -4.61 2.41
N VAL A 447 35.45 -3.47 2.99
CA VAL A 447 36.00 -3.39 4.34
C VAL A 447 35.06 -2.52 5.19
N LEU A 448 34.20 -3.17 5.97
CA LEU A 448 33.30 -2.50 6.89
C LEU A 448 33.81 -2.62 8.31
N ALA A 449 34.13 -1.51 8.97
CA ALA A 449 34.74 -1.46 10.28
C ALA A 449 33.93 -0.64 11.29
N ASP A 450 33.83 -1.14 12.53
CA ASP A 450 33.31 -0.37 13.65
C ASP A 450 34.32 -0.37 14.82
N SER A 451 34.83 0.78 15.13
CA SER A 451 35.68 1.02 16.28
C SER A 451 35.05 1.97 17.31
N SER A 452 33.77 2.25 17.15
CA SER A 452 33.05 3.14 18.05
C SER A 452 32.73 2.48 19.39
N SER A 453 32.74 3.24 20.46
CA SER A 453 32.22 2.83 21.76
C SER A 453 30.74 3.18 21.84
N ALA A 454 29.93 2.36 21.19
CA ALA A 454 28.48 2.51 21.15
C ALA A 454 27.77 1.35 21.90
N GLY A 455 26.52 1.56 22.30
CA GLY A 455 25.68 0.51 22.90
C GLY A 455 25.44 -0.65 21.92
N ALA A 456 24.96 -1.78 22.44
CA ALA A 456 24.70 -2.98 21.65
C ALA A 456 23.79 -2.70 20.43
N ARG A 457 24.23 -3.15 19.24
CA ARG A 457 23.52 -3.02 17.96
C ARG A 457 23.29 -1.59 17.47
N MET A 458 24.06 -0.63 17.96
CA MET A 458 24.02 0.74 17.45
C MET A 458 24.73 0.88 16.10
N THR A 459 25.68 0.01 15.79
CA THR A 459 26.26 -0.19 14.46
C THR A 459 25.92 -1.60 13.98
N VAL A 460 25.45 -1.70 12.74
CA VAL A 460 25.15 -2.98 12.09
C VAL A 460 25.86 -3.01 10.74
N LEU A 461 26.70 -4.02 10.55
CA LEU A 461 27.40 -4.27 9.29
C LEU A 461 26.59 -5.30 8.50
N HIS A 462 26.24 -4.96 7.26
CA HIS A 462 25.53 -5.84 6.34
C HIS A 462 26.40 -6.08 5.11
N ASP A 463 26.79 -7.32 4.93
CA ASP A 463 27.49 -7.80 3.74
C ASP A 463 27.36 -9.30 3.60
N HIS A 464 27.47 -9.84 2.39
CA HIS A 464 27.31 -11.27 2.13
C HIS A 464 28.32 -11.85 1.13
N GLY A 465 29.32 -11.07 0.70
CA GLY A 465 30.42 -11.53 -0.14
C GLY A 465 31.40 -12.44 0.61
N ASP A 466 32.13 -13.28 -0.13
CA ASP A 466 33.07 -14.24 0.47
C ASP A 466 34.40 -13.57 0.87
N ASP A 467 34.81 -12.47 0.18
CA ASP A 467 36.06 -11.75 0.39
C ASP A 467 35.91 -10.48 1.24
N ASP A 468 34.69 -10.20 1.75
CA ASP A 468 34.40 -9.05 2.59
C ASP A 468 35.04 -9.13 3.97
N ARG A 469 35.49 -7.99 4.47
CA ARG A 469 36.14 -7.87 5.77
C ARG A 469 35.29 -7.07 6.76
N LEU A 470 34.58 -7.78 7.65
CA LEU A 470 33.72 -7.18 8.66
C LEU A 470 34.45 -7.08 10.01
N LEU A 471 34.99 -5.89 10.33
CA LEU A 471 35.76 -5.63 11.53
C LEU A 471 34.84 -5.09 12.64
N ARG A 472 34.58 -5.94 13.63
CA ARG A 472 33.63 -5.67 14.71
C ARG A 472 34.26 -4.92 15.88
N GLY A 473 33.59 -3.89 16.38
CA GLY A 473 33.82 -3.28 17.67
C GLY A 473 32.92 -3.88 18.76
N GLN A 474 33.03 -3.32 19.96
CA GLN A 474 32.17 -3.71 21.08
C GLN A 474 30.73 -3.25 20.81
N GLY A 475 29.81 -4.20 20.78
CA GLY A 475 28.39 -3.93 20.53
C GLY A 475 27.97 -3.92 19.04
N THR A 476 28.91 -4.10 18.10
CA THR A 476 28.62 -4.21 16.67
C THR A 476 27.79 -5.47 16.37
N ALA A 477 26.70 -5.32 15.66
CA ALA A 477 25.98 -6.44 15.07
C ALA A 477 26.41 -6.66 13.62
N VAL A 478 26.36 -7.91 13.17
CA VAL A 478 26.65 -8.27 11.77
C VAL A 478 25.50 -9.10 11.23
N ASP A 479 25.14 -8.85 9.99
CA ASP A 479 24.13 -9.57 9.24
C ASP A 479 24.64 -9.88 7.82
N THR A 480 25.09 -11.12 7.63
CA THR A 480 25.68 -11.60 6.37
C THR A 480 24.68 -12.33 5.49
N ARG A 481 23.39 -12.24 5.82
CA ARG A 481 22.34 -12.95 5.06
C ARG A 481 21.97 -12.18 3.82
N GLU A 482 21.88 -12.89 2.71
CA GLU A 482 21.24 -12.39 1.51
C GLU A 482 19.79 -11.96 1.83
N TYR A 483 19.39 -10.81 1.32
CA TYR A 483 18.04 -10.31 1.46
C TYR A 483 17.24 -10.56 0.19
N ASP A 484 16.49 -11.66 0.20
CA ASP A 484 15.53 -12.01 -0.87
C ASP A 484 14.10 -11.86 -0.31
N PRO A 485 13.48 -10.68 -0.45
CA PRO A 485 12.13 -10.45 0.04
C PRO A 485 11.11 -11.17 -0.83
N ASP A 486 10.08 -11.74 -0.19
CA ASP A 486 8.90 -12.20 -0.91
C ASP A 486 8.35 -11.02 -1.77
N PRO A 487 8.03 -11.24 -3.04
CA PRO A 487 7.46 -10.20 -3.88
C PRO A 487 6.18 -9.67 -3.25
N PRO A 488 6.02 -8.34 -3.16
CA PRO A 488 4.84 -7.77 -2.55
C PRO A 488 3.58 -8.15 -3.34
N ARG A 489 2.52 -8.48 -2.62
CA ARG A 489 1.22 -8.80 -3.23
C ARG A 489 0.39 -7.53 -3.31
N SER A 490 -0.05 -7.16 -4.50
CA SER A 490 -0.97 -6.05 -4.73
C SER A 490 -2.19 -6.49 -5.50
N MET A 491 -3.32 -5.98 -5.08
CA MET A 491 -4.61 -6.06 -5.77
C MET A 491 -4.63 -5.13 -7.00
N PHE A 492 -3.78 -4.10 -7.05
CA PHE A 492 -3.76 -3.05 -8.07
C PHE A 492 -2.56 -3.10 -9.03
N GLY A 493 -2.01 -4.26 -9.29
CA GLY A 493 -0.85 -4.41 -10.17
C GLY A 493 0.49 -4.26 -9.45
N ASN A 494 1.42 -3.44 -9.97
CA ASN A 494 2.72 -3.23 -9.33
C ASN A 494 2.55 -2.61 -7.94
N PRO A 495 2.80 -3.35 -6.85
CA PRO A 495 2.75 -2.80 -5.52
C PRO A 495 3.91 -1.83 -5.32
N PRO A 496 3.72 -0.78 -4.54
CA PRO A 496 4.85 0.01 -4.07
C PRO A 496 5.82 -0.90 -3.29
N ALA A 497 7.09 -0.55 -3.30
CA ALA A 497 8.08 -1.24 -2.48
C ALA A 497 7.58 -1.31 -1.02
N PRO A 498 7.78 -2.44 -0.32
CA PRO A 498 7.32 -2.58 1.04
C PRO A 498 7.95 -1.52 1.93
N ARG A 499 7.13 -0.75 2.61
CA ARG A 499 7.60 0.30 3.49
C ARG A 499 8.43 -0.29 4.64
N ASP A 500 9.68 0.10 4.73
CA ASP A 500 10.63 -0.36 5.75
C ASP A 500 11.12 0.78 6.68
N TRP A 501 10.48 1.94 6.64
CA TRP A 501 10.85 3.16 7.35
C TRP A 501 9.66 3.85 8.02
N GLY A 502 9.96 4.62 9.07
CA GLY A 502 8.98 5.45 9.77
C GLY A 502 7.98 4.65 10.60
N SER A 503 6.88 5.27 10.90
CA SER A 503 5.75 4.71 11.64
C SER A 503 4.44 5.24 11.09
N SER A 504 3.34 4.59 11.47
CA SER A 504 2.00 5.09 11.25
C SER A 504 1.14 4.93 12.52
N PHE A 505 0.19 5.83 12.69
CA PHE A 505 -0.80 5.78 13.72
C PHE A 505 -2.18 6.03 13.12
N ALA A 506 -3.06 5.07 13.24
CA ALA A 506 -4.47 5.20 12.92
C ALA A 506 -5.25 5.29 14.24
N PRO A 507 -5.82 6.44 14.61
CA PRO A 507 -6.52 6.60 15.90
C PRO A 507 -7.80 5.77 15.94
N VAL A 508 -8.46 5.58 14.82
CA VAL A 508 -9.66 4.77 14.66
C VAL A 508 -9.51 3.93 13.39
N ALA A 509 -9.03 2.70 13.54
CA ALA A 509 -8.99 1.71 12.48
C ALA A 509 -10.24 0.83 12.57
N PRO A 510 -11.16 0.88 11.60
CA PRO A 510 -12.33 0.02 11.59
C PRO A 510 -11.91 -1.43 11.33
N TRP A 511 -12.64 -2.35 11.95
CA TRP A 511 -12.45 -3.78 11.79
C TRP A 511 -13.81 -4.48 11.74
N ALA A 512 -13.93 -5.53 10.96
CA ALA A 512 -15.09 -6.38 10.94
C ALA A 512 -14.64 -7.84 10.85
N GLY A 513 -15.36 -8.71 11.50
CA GLY A 513 -15.14 -10.14 11.50
C GLY A 513 -16.44 -10.91 11.59
N TRP A 514 -16.34 -12.22 11.47
CA TRP A 514 -17.44 -13.14 11.63
C TRP A 514 -17.02 -14.29 12.54
N VAL A 515 -17.81 -14.59 13.55
CA VAL A 515 -17.63 -15.77 14.43
C VAL A 515 -18.87 -16.65 14.26
N THR A 516 -18.67 -17.94 14.05
CA THR A 516 -19.72 -18.85 13.56
C THR A 516 -20.98 -18.86 14.45
N ASN A 517 -20.86 -18.87 15.76
CA ASN A 517 -22.03 -18.88 16.66
C ASN A 517 -22.52 -17.50 17.08
N VAL A 518 -21.77 -16.46 16.78
CA VAL A 518 -22.00 -15.09 17.24
C VAL A 518 -22.46 -14.18 16.09
N GLY A 519 -22.12 -14.57 14.86
CA GLY A 519 -22.41 -13.76 13.68
C GLY A 519 -21.37 -12.65 13.44
N PRO A 520 -21.80 -11.49 12.89
CA PRO A 520 -20.92 -10.39 12.60
C PRO A 520 -20.41 -9.71 13.86
N ILE A 521 -19.12 -9.37 13.87
CA ILE A 521 -18.50 -8.56 14.92
C ILE A 521 -17.95 -7.30 14.24
N LEU A 522 -18.32 -6.16 14.79
CA LEU A 522 -17.80 -4.85 14.39
C LEU A 522 -16.81 -4.39 15.43
N GLY A 523 -15.73 -3.77 15.00
CA GLY A 523 -14.71 -3.27 15.89
C GLY A 523 -14.09 -1.99 15.40
N ALA A 524 -13.53 -1.21 16.31
CA ALA A 524 -12.73 -0.05 15.97
C ALA A 524 -11.76 0.28 17.11
N GLY A 525 -10.63 0.91 16.76
CA GLY A 525 -9.71 1.40 17.76
C GLY A 525 -8.35 1.77 17.19
N PRO A 526 -7.42 2.24 18.06
CA PRO A 526 -6.12 2.69 17.64
C PRO A 526 -5.21 1.55 17.20
N VAL A 527 -4.45 1.83 16.12
CA VAL A 527 -3.40 0.94 15.62
C VAL A 527 -2.11 1.74 15.45
N TRP A 528 -1.05 1.30 16.13
CA TRP A 528 0.31 1.80 15.98
C TRP A 528 1.14 0.80 15.20
N THR A 529 1.73 1.24 14.11
CA THR A 529 2.62 0.41 13.29
C THR A 529 3.99 1.09 13.19
N ARG A 530 5.03 0.31 13.45
CA ARG A 530 6.41 0.67 13.22
C ARG A 530 6.98 -0.18 12.12
N TYR A 531 7.47 0.45 11.08
CA TYR A 531 8.23 -0.21 10.02
C TYR A 531 9.70 -0.32 10.40
N GLY A 532 10.49 -1.11 9.71
CA GLY A 532 11.92 -1.27 9.99
C GLY A 532 12.65 -1.97 8.86
N PHE A 533 13.91 -1.68 8.76
CA PHE A 533 14.81 -2.17 7.72
C PHE A 533 14.72 -3.69 7.54
N ARG A 534 14.43 -4.14 6.32
CA ARG A 534 14.26 -5.56 5.94
C ARG A 534 13.22 -6.32 6.79
N ARG A 535 12.16 -5.65 7.27
CA ARG A 535 11.08 -6.26 8.07
C ARG A 535 9.72 -6.02 7.43
N GLN A 536 9.21 -7.03 6.79
CA GLN A 536 7.91 -6.99 6.12
C GLN A 536 6.86 -7.76 6.91
N PRO A 537 5.61 -7.26 6.88
CA PRO A 537 5.13 -5.96 6.41
C PRO A 537 5.43 -4.82 7.39
N TYR A 538 5.95 -5.10 8.60
CA TYR A 538 6.34 -4.13 9.64
C TYR A 538 7.32 -4.76 10.64
N ALA A 539 7.97 -3.93 11.46
CA ALA A 539 8.81 -4.38 12.57
C ALA A 539 7.99 -4.73 13.82
N ARG A 540 6.98 -3.90 14.13
CA ARG A 540 6.04 -4.12 15.23
C ARG A 540 4.72 -3.41 14.94
N GLN A 541 3.64 -4.03 15.43
CA GLN A 541 2.31 -3.44 15.40
C GLN A 541 1.62 -3.69 16.74
N VAL A 542 0.92 -2.67 17.22
CA VAL A 542 0.06 -2.76 18.41
C VAL A 542 -1.31 -2.21 18.04
N ALA A 543 -2.34 -2.97 18.29
CA ALA A 543 -3.73 -2.60 18.07
C ALA A 543 -4.55 -2.81 19.34
N VAL A 544 -5.43 -1.88 19.64
CA VAL A 544 -6.46 -2.02 20.67
C VAL A 544 -7.80 -1.76 20.02
N ARG A 545 -8.77 -2.63 20.21
CA ARG A 545 -10.07 -2.56 19.55
C ARG A 545 -11.20 -2.70 20.58
N GLY A 546 -12.19 -1.83 20.53
CA GLY A 546 -13.51 -2.11 21.06
C GLY A 546 -14.26 -2.99 20.05
N LEU A 547 -15.00 -3.99 20.54
CA LEU A 547 -15.74 -4.98 19.76
C LEU A 547 -17.23 -4.92 20.12
N TYR A 548 -18.09 -5.12 19.14
CA TYR A 548 -19.53 -5.23 19.29
C TYR A 548 -20.09 -6.35 18.43
N ALA A 549 -20.81 -7.28 19.03
CA ALA A 549 -21.51 -8.37 18.38
C ALA A 549 -23.01 -8.07 18.37
N PRO A 550 -23.59 -7.56 17.24
CA PRO A 550 -24.95 -7.06 17.22
C PRO A 550 -26.02 -8.12 17.46
N LEU A 551 -25.81 -9.37 17.05
CA LEU A 551 -26.80 -10.45 17.23
C LEU A 551 -26.87 -10.93 18.67
N GLU A 552 -25.73 -10.96 19.38
CA GLU A 552 -25.63 -11.33 20.80
C GLU A 552 -25.78 -10.14 21.76
N SER A 553 -25.93 -8.93 21.23
CA SER A 553 -25.87 -7.68 22.00
C SER A 553 -24.64 -7.60 22.91
N GLY A 554 -23.57 -8.27 22.53
CA GLY A 554 -22.35 -8.44 23.32
C GLY A 554 -21.27 -7.41 22.97
N VAL A 555 -20.44 -7.11 23.95
CA VAL A 555 -19.31 -6.16 23.81
C VAL A 555 -17.99 -6.83 24.18
N GLY A 556 -16.90 -6.24 23.73
CA GLY A 556 -15.57 -6.71 24.08
C GLY A 556 -14.48 -5.68 23.85
N VAL A 557 -13.30 -6.00 24.33
CA VAL A 557 -12.07 -5.29 24.04
C VAL A 557 -10.97 -6.30 23.72
N GLU A 558 -10.13 -5.99 22.74
CA GLU A 558 -9.00 -6.84 22.37
C GLU A 558 -7.77 -5.97 22.17
N ALA A 559 -6.63 -6.40 22.76
CA ALA A 559 -5.32 -5.84 22.51
C ALA A 559 -4.45 -6.88 21.81
N LEU A 560 -3.83 -6.48 20.71
CA LEU A 560 -2.93 -7.30 19.89
C LEU A 560 -1.59 -6.61 19.77
N ALA A 561 -0.48 -7.33 19.96
CA ALA A 561 0.85 -6.82 19.68
C ALA A 561 1.65 -7.87 18.90
N ASP A 562 2.29 -7.47 17.82
CA ASP A 562 3.15 -8.31 17.00
C ASP A 562 4.54 -7.67 16.88
N PHE A 563 5.56 -8.40 17.35
CA PHE A 563 6.97 -7.98 17.34
C PHE A 563 7.77 -8.95 16.49
N ARG A 564 8.29 -8.47 15.34
CA ARG A 564 9.11 -9.26 14.42
C ARG A 564 10.57 -9.17 14.77
N ARG A 565 11.25 -10.31 14.82
CA ARG A 565 12.67 -10.38 15.20
C ARG A 565 13.57 -10.01 14.02
N THR A 566 14.65 -9.28 14.31
CA THR A 566 15.69 -8.94 13.33
C THR A 566 16.66 -10.10 13.07
N SER A 567 16.96 -10.86 14.12
CA SER A 567 17.98 -11.92 14.08
C SER A 567 17.53 -13.17 13.33
N LEU A 568 16.22 -13.34 13.16
CA LEU A 568 15.60 -14.49 12.48
C LEU A 568 14.41 -13.97 11.65
N PRO A 569 14.60 -13.64 10.36
CA PRO A 569 13.52 -13.19 9.51
C PRO A 569 12.34 -14.15 9.49
N GLY A 570 11.14 -13.63 9.40
CA GLY A 570 9.93 -14.43 9.46
C GLY A 570 9.58 -14.97 10.85
N THR A 571 10.35 -14.64 11.91
CA THR A 571 10.02 -15.01 13.29
C THR A 571 9.57 -13.82 14.11
N GLY A 572 8.82 -14.05 15.17
CA GLY A 572 8.33 -12.99 16.05
C GLY A 572 7.73 -13.47 17.35
N LEU A 573 7.20 -12.51 18.07
CA LEU A 573 6.39 -12.70 19.27
C LEU A 573 5.05 -12.01 19.05
N ARG A 574 3.96 -12.74 19.19
CA ARG A 574 2.60 -12.21 19.17
C ARG A 574 2.03 -12.28 20.58
N LEU A 575 1.45 -11.18 21.02
CA LEU A 575 0.71 -11.08 22.28
C LEU A 575 -0.74 -10.76 21.94
N ARG A 576 -1.65 -11.41 22.66
CA ARG A 576 -3.07 -11.15 22.61
C ARG A 576 -3.63 -11.11 24.01
N ALA A 577 -4.46 -10.11 24.30
CA ALA A 577 -5.26 -10.05 25.51
C ALA A 577 -6.65 -9.54 25.13
N GLY A 578 -7.69 -10.09 25.75
CA GLY A 578 -9.06 -9.71 25.43
C GLY A 578 -10.03 -10.04 26.56
N ALA A 579 -11.10 -9.25 26.58
CA ALA A 579 -12.29 -9.50 27.38
C ALA A 579 -13.51 -9.39 26.49
N ARG A 580 -14.42 -10.32 26.51
CA ARG A 580 -15.63 -10.32 25.69
C ARG A 580 -16.79 -10.99 26.40
N THR A 581 -17.99 -10.51 26.07
CA THR A 581 -19.24 -10.97 26.65
C THR A 581 -20.13 -11.68 25.62
N PHE A 582 -19.55 -12.19 24.54
CA PHE A 582 -20.32 -12.79 23.43
C PHE A 582 -19.71 -14.12 22.97
N GLU A 583 -19.01 -14.83 23.85
CA GLU A 583 -18.55 -16.18 23.54
C GLU A 583 -19.72 -17.16 23.71
N VAL A 584 -20.02 -17.91 22.67
CA VAL A 584 -21.11 -18.89 22.67
C VAL A 584 -20.54 -20.25 22.27
N ILE A 585 -20.78 -21.26 23.09
CA ILE A 585 -20.47 -22.66 22.81
C ILE A 585 -21.79 -23.41 22.69
N ARG A 586 -21.99 -24.15 21.61
CA ARG A 586 -23.12 -25.04 21.47
C ARG A 586 -22.76 -26.41 22.02
N PHE A 587 -23.46 -26.84 23.05
CA PHE A 587 -23.21 -28.12 23.68
C PHE A 587 -24.46 -28.98 23.70
N HIS A 588 -24.46 -30.06 22.94
CA HIS A 588 -25.56 -31.01 22.79
C HIS A 588 -25.40 -32.27 23.67
N GLY A 589 -24.45 -32.27 24.63
CA GLY A 589 -24.04 -33.44 25.38
C GLY A 589 -22.85 -34.17 24.73
N LEU A 590 -22.33 -35.17 25.39
CA LEU A 590 -21.22 -35.98 24.90
C LEU A 590 -21.71 -37.15 24.05
N GLY A 591 -21.03 -37.42 22.93
CA GLY A 591 -21.30 -38.48 21.98
C GLY A 591 -22.13 -38.06 20.78
N SER A 592 -22.55 -39.04 19.97
CA SER A 592 -23.34 -38.83 18.74
C SER A 592 -24.85 -39.02 18.97
N GLY A 593 -25.26 -39.51 20.13
CA GLY A 593 -26.65 -39.88 20.48
C GLY A 593 -27.41 -38.83 21.30
N SER A 594 -26.98 -37.59 21.33
CA SER A 594 -27.73 -36.54 22.01
C SER A 594 -29.06 -36.24 21.34
N PRO A 595 -30.15 -36.07 22.10
CA PRO A 595 -31.51 -35.95 21.55
C PRO A 595 -31.60 -34.75 20.65
N ASP A 596 -32.31 -34.96 19.54
CA ASP A 596 -32.89 -33.87 18.73
C ASP A 596 -34.05 -33.27 19.53
N ALA A 597 -33.83 -32.15 20.15
CA ALA A 597 -34.89 -31.46 20.84
C ALA A 597 -35.02 -30.06 20.23
N GLU A 598 -36.09 -29.89 19.49
CA GLU A 598 -36.52 -28.54 19.05
C GLU A 598 -36.82 -27.59 20.23
N GLU A 599 -36.89 -28.14 21.47
CA GLU A 599 -37.24 -27.40 22.69
C GLU A 599 -36.07 -27.10 23.64
N VAL A 600 -34.85 -27.58 23.37
CA VAL A 600 -33.71 -27.38 24.27
C VAL A 600 -32.77 -26.32 23.73
N ASP A 601 -32.53 -25.30 24.55
CA ASP A 601 -31.47 -24.33 24.26
C ASP A 601 -30.10 -24.98 24.46
N TYR A 602 -29.32 -25.13 23.41
CA TYR A 602 -27.97 -25.69 23.41
C TYR A 602 -26.87 -24.64 23.48
N GLU A 603 -27.22 -23.37 23.57
CA GLU A 603 -26.28 -22.26 23.54
C GLU A 603 -25.81 -21.89 24.93
N ALA A 604 -24.59 -22.23 25.26
CA ALA A 604 -23.93 -21.81 26.47
C ALA A 604 -23.14 -20.50 26.21
N ALA A 605 -23.72 -19.39 26.59
CA ALA A 605 -23.08 -18.09 26.50
C ALA A 605 -22.11 -17.88 27.68
N HIS A 606 -20.93 -17.29 27.41
CA HIS A 606 -19.87 -17.07 28.38
C HIS A 606 -19.31 -15.65 28.31
N ASP A 607 -18.92 -15.14 29.48
CA ASP A 607 -17.93 -14.08 29.54
C ASP A 607 -16.54 -14.70 29.46
N GLU A 608 -15.66 -14.16 28.64
CA GLU A 608 -14.30 -14.67 28.44
C GLU A 608 -13.23 -13.63 28.71
N LEU A 609 -12.20 -13.99 29.46
CA LEU A 609 -10.91 -13.32 29.48
C LEU A 609 -9.86 -14.23 28.86
N ILE A 610 -9.02 -13.69 28.01
CA ILE A 610 -7.95 -14.43 27.33
C ILE A 610 -6.65 -13.65 27.36
N ALA A 611 -5.53 -14.33 27.60
CA ALA A 611 -4.19 -13.82 27.40
C ALA A 611 -3.32 -14.89 26.75
N GLU A 612 -2.68 -14.54 25.65
CA GLU A 612 -1.83 -15.44 24.86
C GLU A 612 -0.51 -14.74 24.53
N ALA A 613 0.59 -15.48 24.58
CA ALA A 613 1.87 -15.04 24.06
C ALA A 613 2.45 -16.17 23.20
N ALA A 614 2.66 -15.91 21.92
CA ALA A 614 3.11 -16.94 20.99
C ALA A 614 4.40 -16.51 20.29
N SER A 615 5.47 -17.30 20.42
CA SER A 615 6.60 -17.26 19.51
C SER A 615 6.20 -17.94 18.22
N TYR A 616 6.42 -17.30 17.10
CA TYR A 616 6.13 -17.87 15.79
C TYR A 616 7.32 -17.73 14.86
N GLY A 617 7.35 -18.55 13.80
CA GLY A 617 8.43 -18.46 12.82
C GLY A 617 8.25 -19.37 11.61
N ARG A 618 9.14 -19.18 10.63
CA ARG A 618 9.29 -20.06 9.48
C ARG A 618 10.38 -21.10 9.72
N MET A 619 10.17 -22.31 9.27
CA MET A 619 11.11 -23.42 9.23
C MET A 619 11.32 -23.80 7.76
N GLY A 620 12.26 -23.13 7.09
CA GLY A 620 12.43 -23.24 5.64
C GLY A 620 11.34 -22.51 4.86
N ARG A 621 11.14 -22.87 3.59
CA ARG A 621 10.24 -22.15 2.65
C ARG A 621 8.77 -22.50 2.83
N ARG A 622 8.44 -23.69 3.33
CA ARG A 622 7.07 -24.23 3.37
C ARG A 622 6.49 -24.45 4.76
N ALA A 623 7.32 -24.50 5.79
CA ALA A 623 6.87 -24.77 7.14
C ALA A 623 6.87 -23.52 8.02
N SER A 624 5.91 -23.44 8.94
CA SER A 624 5.83 -22.43 9.98
C SER A 624 5.37 -23.03 11.30
N TYR A 625 5.72 -22.37 12.40
CA TYR A 625 5.29 -22.77 13.74
C TYR A 625 4.73 -21.60 14.53
N SER A 626 3.94 -21.93 15.54
CA SER A 626 3.53 -21.04 16.63
C SER A 626 3.48 -21.82 17.93
N LEU A 627 4.05 -21.27 19.00
CA LEU A 627 4.09 -21.93 20.32
C LEU A 627 4.14 -20.89 21.43
N GLY A 628 3.35 -21.09 22.47
CA GLY A 628 3.41 -20.24 23.65
C GLY A 628 2.37 -20.47 24.72
N PRO A 629 2.47 -19.74 25.83
CA PRO A 629 1.53 -19.82 26.93
C PRO A 629 0.17 -19.22 26.58
N VAL A 630 -0.87 -19.81 27.15
CA VAL A 630 -2.26 -19.38 27.07
C VAL A 630 -2.86 -19.40 28.48
N VAL A 631 -3.54 -18.32 28.83
CA VAL A 631 -4.38 -18.25 30.05
C VAL A 631 -5.78 -17.86 29.60
N ARG A 632 -6.79 -18.57 30.11
CA ARG A 632 -8.18 -18.31 29.72
C ARG A 632 -9.09 -18.49 30.95
N TRP A 633 -10.02 -17.58 31.09
CA TRP A 633 -11.10 -17.65 32.05
C TRP A 633 -12.43 -17.51 31.31
N ARG A 634 -13.37 -18.42 31.61
CA ARG A 634 -14.72 -18.41 31.03
C ARG A 634 -15.72 -18.61 32.15
N ASP A 635 -16.72 -17.75 32.19
CA ASP A 635 -17.82 -17.80 33.15
C ASP A 635 -19.13 -17.90 32.38
N PRO A 636 -19.91 -19.00 32.61
CA PRO A 636 -21.18 -19.17 31.92
C PRO A 636 -22.19 -18.14 32.39
N ARG A 637 -23.00 -17.60 31.46
CA ARG A 637 -24.08 -16.70 31.79
C ARG A 637 -25.38 -17.45 31.96
N GLY A 638 -25.97 -17.37 33.15
CA GLY A 638 -27.21 -18.04 33.47
C GLY A 638 -27.03 -19.54 33.75
N GLY A 639 -28.01 -20.15 34.37
CA GLY A 639 -28.02 -21.60 34.59
C GLY A 639 -28.50 -22.33 33.33
N HIS A 640 -27.66 -23.20 32.78
CA HIS A 640 -28.00 -24.03 31.64
C HIS A 640 -28.22 -25.47 32.08
N PRO A 641 -29.41 -26.08 31.88
CA PRO A 641 -29.72 -27.41 32.44
C PRO A 641 -28.74 -28.51 32.03
N LEU A 642 -28.19 -28.43 30.79
CA LEU A 642 -27.24 -29.40 30.27
C LEU A 642 -25.83 -29.24 30.87
N LEU A 643 -25.53 -28.16 31.58
CA LEU A 643 -24.23 -27.89 32.15
C LEU A 643 -24.11 -28.24 33.63
N ALA A 644 -25.24 -28.53 34.33
CA ALA A 644 -25.27 -28.73 35.78
C ALA A 644 -24.35 -29.87 36.27
N ASP A 645 -24.25 -30.95 35.49
CA ASP A 645 -23.46 -32.13 35.83
C ASP A 645 -22.25 -32.32 34.89
N VAL A 646 -21.90 -31.29 34.11
CA VAL A 646 -20.81 -31.38 33.14
C VAL A 646 -19.57 -30.65 33.65
N ARG A 647 -18.40 -31.28 33.50
CA ARG A 647 -17.12 -30.67 33.92
C ARG A 647 -16.88 -29.35 33.21
N GLY A 648 -16.70 -28.30 33.97
CA GLY A 648 -16.57 -26.92 33.49
C GLY A 648 -17.90 -26.16 33.36
N GLY A 649 -19.04 -26.78 33.72
CA GLY A 649 -20.36 -26.14 33.72
C GLY A 649 -20.46 -24.92 34.62
N ASP A 650 -19.76 -24.92 35.76
CA ASP A 650 -19.68 -23.78 36.70
C ASP A 650 -18.59 -22.75 36.33
N GLY A 651 -18.00 -22.86 35.14
CA GLY A 651 -16.92 -21.99 34.65
C GLY A 651 -15.56 -22.69 34.60
N LEU A 652 -14.69 -22.11 33.77
CA LEU A 652 -13.36 -22.64 33.44
C LEU A 652 -12.30 -21.58 33.61
N THR A 653 -11.31 -21.88 34.47
CA THR A 653 -10.04 -21.14 34.52
C THR A 653 -8.92 -22.09 34.17
N GLN A 654 -8.17 -21.79 33.13
CA GLN A 654 -7.08 -22.63 32.65
C GLN A 654 -5.85 -21.83 32.32
N ALA A 655 -4.68 -22.43 32.55
CA ALA A 655 -3.39 -21.92 32.15
C ALA A 655 -2.53 -23.06 31.61
N GLY A 656 -1.83 -22.83 30.52
CA GLY A 656 -1.03 -23.85 29.87
C GLY A 656 -0.24 -23.33 28.68
N ALA A 657 0.10 -24.22 27.77
CA ALA A 657 0.77 -23.89 26.55
C ALA A 657 0.12 -24.61 25.36
N ALA A 658 0.09 -23.94 24.22
CA ALA A 658 -0.40 -24.50 22.97
C ALA A 658 0.57 -24.16 21.83
N GLY A 659 0.67 -25.04 20.86
CA GLY A 659 1.50 -24.81 19.68
C GLY A 659 1.06 -25.65 18.50
N HIS A 660 1.45 -25.20 17.32
CA HIS A 660 1.19 -25.93 16.08
C HIS A 660 2.30 -25.69 15.05
N VAL A 661 2.40 -26.64 14.15
CA VAL A 661 3.23 -26.56 12.94
C VAL A 661 2.31 -26.67 11.73
N VAL A 662 2.57 -25.85 10.73
CA VAL A 662 1.88 -25.87 9.43
C VAL A 662 2.91 -26.06 8.33
N VAL A 663 2.62 -26.97 7.41
CA VAL A 663 3.42 -27.15 6.19
C VAL A 663 2.52 -26.92 4.98
N ASP A 664 2.87 -25.98 4.12
CA ASP A 664 2.05 -25.52 3.00
C ASP A 664 2.80 -25.72 1.68
N GLY A 665 2.30 -26.65 0.87
CA GLY A 665 2.79 -26.95 -0.46
C GLY A 665 1.77 -26.66 -1.56
N ARG A 666 0.78 -25.79 -1.31
CA ARG A 666 -0.22 -25.39 -2.29
C ARG A 666 0.39 -24.46 -3.34
N ASP A 667 -0.12 -24.57 -4.57
CA ASP A 667 0.35 -23.79 -5.72
C ASP A 667 -0.17 -22.35 -5.71
N THR A 668 -1.45 -22.16 -5.41
CA THR A 668 -2.13 -20.87 -5.48
C THR A 668 -3.13 -20.69 -4.33
N LEU A 669 -3.42 -19.44 -4.00
CA LEU A 669 -4.49 -19.00 -3.11
C LEU A 669 -5.26 -17.85 -3.78
N PRO A 670 -6.57 -17.69 -3.53
CA PRO A 670 -7.39 -18.44 -2.57
C PRO A 670 -7.95 -19.76 -3.11
N VAL A 671 -7.96 -19.97 -4.42
CA VAL A 671 -8.43 -21.24 -5.03
C VAL A 671 -7.22 -22.08 -5.40
N THR A 672 -6.96 -23.13 -4.62
CA THR A 672 -5.86 -24.06 -4.84
C THR A 672 -6.21 -25.06 -5.92
N HIS A 673 -5.33 -25.22 -6.92
CA HIS A 673 -5.53 -26.18 -8.01
C HIS A 673 -4.75 -27.48 -7.78
N ARG A 674 -3.57 -27.35 -7.17
CA ARG A 674 -2.68 -28.48 -6.94
C ARG A 674 -1.86 -28.28 -5.67
N GLY A 675 -1.56 -29.37 -4.98
CA GLY A 675 -0.64 -29.35 -3.85
C GLY A 675 -1.26 -29.94 -2.59
N TRP A 676 -0.69 -29.64 -1.47
CA TRP A 676 -1.10 -30.17 -0.18
C TRP A 676 -0.84 -29.17 0.95
N TRP A 677 -1.52 -29.37 2.06
CA TRP A 677 -1.37 -28.56 3.27
C TRP A 677 -1.56 -29.49 4.47
N MET A 678 -0.73 -29.33 5.48
CA MET A 678 -0.80 -30.11 6.73
C MET A 678 -0.64 -29.19 7.93
N ARG A 679 -1.38 -29.49 8.99
CA ARG A 679 -1.24 -28.88 10.32
C ARG A 679 -1.18 -29.99 11.36
N ALA A 680 -0.32 -29.82 12.36
CA ALA A 680 -0.34 -30.59 13.59
C ALA A 680 -0.21 -29.64 14.77
N GLY A 681 -1.03 -29.83 15.79
CA GLY A 681 -1.07 -29.04 17.02
C GLY A 681 -1.00 -29.90 18.26
N ALA A 682 -0.58 -29.26 19.36
CA ALA A 682 -0.63 -29.84 20.69
C ALA A 682 -0.86 -28.75 21.73
N ALA A 683 -1.58 -29.11 22.79
CA ALA A 683 -1.82 -28.21 23.93
C ALA A 683 -1.88 -28.98 25.26
N ALA A 684 -1.47 -28.34 26.35
CA ALA A 684 -1.57 -28.88 27.68
C ALA A 684 -1.93 -27.77 28.68
N TYR A 685 -2.87 -28.06 29.57
CA TYR A 685 -3.44 -27.09 30.51
C TYR A 685 -3.57 -27.66 31.93
N GLY A 686 -3.30 -26.82 32.90
CA GLY A 686 -3.82 -26.97 34.26
C GLY A 686 -5.05 -26.08 34.42
N ALA A 687 -6.13 -26.62 34.97
CA ALA A 687 -7.39 -25.92 35.14
C ALA A 687 -8.02 -26.16 36.52
N ASN A 688 -9.00 -25.33 36.89
CA ASN A 688 -9.80 -25.52 38.09
C ASN A 688 -10.50 -26.90 38.18
N VAL A 689 -10.74 -27.51 37.00
CA VAL A 689 -11.37 -28.84 36.87
C VAL A 689 -10.35 -29.99 36.79
N GLY A 690 -9.05 -29.70 36.84
CA GLY A 690 -7.93 -30.66 36.74
C GLY A 690 -7.07 -30.44 35.51
N THR A 691 -6.15 -31.34 35.25
CA THR A 691 -5.24 -31.25 34.10
C THR A 691 -5.81 -31.96 32.89
N PHE A 692 -5.59 -31.37 31.69
CA PHE A 692 -5.92 -32.00 30.43
C PHE A 692 -4.97 -31.51 29.33
N GLY A 693 -4.95 -32.22 28.23
CA GLY A 693 -4.16 -31.83 27.06
C GLY A 693 -4.57 -32.61 25.84
N GLY A 694 -4.26 -32.13 24.68
CA GLY A 694 -4.67 -32.74 23.42
C GLY A 694 -3.67 -32.55 22.27
N VAL A 695 -3.89 -33.34 21.25
CA VAL A 695 -3.22 -33.23 19.96
C VAL A 695 -4.26 -33.17 18.84
N ASP A 696 -4.02 -32.29 17.86
CA ASP A 696 -4.84 -32.20 16.65
C ASP A 696 -3.97 -32.35 15.41
N ALA A 697 -4.56 -32.89 14.34
CA ALA A 697 -3.93 -32.94 13.04
C ALA A 697 -4.95 -32.79 11.91
N GLU A 698 -4.54 -32.13 10.82
CA GLU A 698 -5.34 -32.00 9.62
C GLU A 698 -4.43 -32.05 8.40
N ALA A 699 -4.86 -32.78 7.37
CA ALA A 699 -4.21 -32.86 6.07
C ALA A 699 -5.20 -32.53 4.96
N ARG A 700 -4.70 -31.83 3.93
CA ARG A 700 -5.47 -31.47 2.72
C ARG A 700 -4.64 -31.81 1.49
N ALA A 701 -5.31 -32.31 0.45
CA ALA A 701 -4.69 -32.58 -0.84
C ALA A 701 -5.58 -32.05 -1.96
N TYR A 702 -4.96 -31.51 -3.00
CA TYR A 702 -5.64 -30.92 -4.16
C TYR A 702 -5.09 -31.56 -5.42
N LEU A 703 -5.94 -32.27 -6.14
CA LEU A 703 -5.61 -33.08 -7.30
C LEU A 703 -6.37 -32.56 -8.51
N PRO A 704 -5.68 -32.01 -9.52
CA PRO A 704 -6.33 -31.63 -10.77
C PRO A 704 -6.75 -32.88 -11.55
N LEU A 705 -8.02 -32.94 -11.93
CA LEU A 705 -8.59 -34.06 -12.73
C LEU A 705 -8.68 -33.67 -14.22
N GLY A 706 -7.75 -32.87 -14.71
CA GLY A 706 -7.71 -32.36 -16.06
C GLY A 706 -7.67 -30.81 -16.07
N PRO A 707 -8.02 -30.19 -17.20
CA PRO A 707 -7.88 -28.70 -17.32
C PRO A 707 -8.88 -27.86 -16.52
N GLY A 708 -9.83 -28.44 -15.83
CA GLY A 708 -10.88 -27.72 -15.09
C GLY A 708 -11.16 -28.24 -13.68
N PRO A 709 -11.62 -29.50 -13.51
CA PRO A 709 -12.08 -29.96 -12.21
C PRO A 709 -10.91 -30.29 -11.27
N ILE A 710 -11.13 -30.05 -9.96
CA ILE A 710 -10.16 -30.25 -8.89
C ILE A 710 -10.81 -31.15 -7.84
N LEU A 711 -10.20 -32.27 -7.51
CA LEU A 711 -10.57 -33.08 -6.37
C LEU A 711 -9.81 -32.56 -5.14
N ALA A 712 -10.52 -32.01 -4.18
CA ALA A 712 -10.00 -31.55 -2.89
C ALA A 712 -10.37 -32.59 -1.83
N LEU A 713 -9.37 -33.12 -1.16
CA LEU A 713 -9.49 -34.09 -0.07
C LEU A 713 -9.04 -33.44 1.23
N ARG A 714 -9.76 -33.76 2.31
CA ARG A 714 -9.43 -33.29 3.67
C ARG A 714 -9.67 -34.42 4.65
N ALA A 715 -8.76 -34.58 5.60
CA ALA A 715 -8.95 -35.45 6.75
C ALA A 715 -8.36 -34.77 7.98
N GLY A 716 -9.03 -34.90 9.11
CA GLY A 716 -8.57 -34.30 10.36
C GLY A 716 -9.13 -35.01 11.58
N GLY A 717 -8.51 -34.71 12.72
CA GLY A 717 -8.97 -35.23 13.98
C GLY A 717 -8.26 -34.59 15.16
N GLU A 718 -8.82 -34.80 16.33
CA GLU A 718 -8.35 -34.30 17.62
C GLU A 718 -8.53 -35.40 18.68
N VAL A 719 -7.59 -35.49 19.59
CA VAL A 719 -7.68 -36.37 20.79
C VAL A 719 -7.27 -35.54 21.99
N ILE A 720 -8.10 -35.56 23.03
CA ILE A 720 -7.89 -34.84 24.26
C ILE A 720 -7.94 -35.86 25.42
N ALA A 721 -6.98 -35.79 26.31
CA ALA A 721 -6.87 -36.68 27.45
C ALA A 721 -6.83 -35.92 28.78
N GLY A 722 -7.21 -36.55 29.84
CA GLY A 722 -7.26 -36.00 31.20
C GLY A 722 -8.67 -35.56 31.62
N ARG A 723 -8.76 -34.50 32.40
CA ARG A 723 -10.04 -33.98 32.89
C ARG A 723 -10.60 -32.93 31.94
N VAL A 724 -11.08 -33.39 30.79
CA VAL A 724 -11.55 -32.54 29.70
C VAL A 724 -12.80 -31.75 30.14
N PRO A 725 -12.77 -30.40 30.15
CA PRO A 725 -13.97 -29.60 30.35
C PRO A 725 -14.75 -29.52 29.02
N PHE A 726 -16.08 -29.32 29.07
CA PHE A 726 -16.92 -29.31 27.88
C PHE A 726 -16.51 -28.21 26.90
N GLN A 727 -15.98 -27.08 27.41
CA GLN A 727 -15.52 -25.95 26.55
C GLN A 727 -14.34 -26.31 25.66
N GLU A 728 -13.60 -27.34 25.98
CA GLU A 728 -12.44 -27.81 25.24
C GLU A 728 -12.63 -29.25 24.71
N ALA A 729 -13.88 -29.72 24.60
CA ALA A 729 -14.20 -31.01 24.00
C ALA A 729 -13.82 -31.03 22.50
N ALA A 730 -13.54 -32.22 21.97
CA ALA A 730 -13.36 -32.42 20.54
C ALA A 730 -14.72 -32.34 19.82
N PHE A 731 -14.96 -31.23 19.10
CA PHE A 731 -16.24 -30.96 18.48
C PHE A 731 -16.26 -31.31 17.00
N LEU A 732 -17.42 -31.83 16.52
CA LEU A 732 -17.78 -31.93 15.11
C LEU A 732 -19.12 -31.27 14.82
N GLY A 733 -19.31 -30.82 13.59
CA GLY A 733 -20.45 -30.09 13.09
C GLY A 733 -20.11 -28.69 12.58
N GLY A 734 -20.93 -28.18 11.70
CA GLY A 734 -20.76 -26.85 11.08
C GLY A 734 -19.81 -26.81 9.90
N TYR A 735 -19.60 -25.63 9.38
CA TYR A 735 -18.83 -25.34 8.17
C TYR A 735 -17.39 -25.85 8.22
N GLY A 736 -16.81 -25.97 9.42
CA GLY A 736 -15.43 -26.38 9.63
C GLY A 736 -15.17 -27.88 9.59
N SER A 737 -16.18 -28.74 9.71
CA SER A 737 -16.00 -30.21 9.76
C SER A 737 -17.12 -30.97 9.05
N LEU A 738 -18.34 -31.01 9.59
CA LEU A 738 -19.52 -31.69 9.05
C LEU A 738 -20.62 -30.66 8.71
N ARG A 739 -20.64 -30.24 7.46
CA ARG A 739 -21.49 -29.11 7.01
C ARG A 739 -22.99 -29.41 7.05
N GLY A 740 -23.43 -30.68 6.99
CA GLY A 740 -24.83 -31.06 7.12
C GLY A 740 -25.38 -31.06 8.54
N TYR A 741 -24.56 -30.69 9.51
CA TYR A 741 -24.93 -30.64 10.92
C TYR A 741 -24.72 -29.25 11.51
N PRO A 742 -25.51 -28.84 12.53
CA PRO A 742 -25.27 -27.60 13.26
C PRO A 742 -23.83 -27.51 13.81
N PHE A 743 -23.34 -26.30 14.03
CA PHE A 743 -22.02 -26.07 14.58
C PHE A 743 -21.90 -26.68 15.97
N GLN A 744 -20.79 -27.44 16.24
CA GLN A 744 -20.54 -28.12 17.52
C GLN A 744 -21.62 -29.15 17.91
N ARG A 745 -22.30 -29.77 16.92
CA ARG A 745 -23.36 -30.73 17.15
C ARG A 745 -22.94 -31.96 17.95
N PHE A 746 -21.73 -32.42 17.75
CA PHE A 746 -21.16 -33.59 18.43
C PHE A 746 -19.94 -33.18 19.24
N ALA A 747 -19.82 -33.74 20.44
CA ALA A 747 -18.71 -33.48 21.36
C ALA A 747 -18.17 -34.77 21.95
N GLY A 748 -16.85 -34.85 22.10
CA GLY A 748 -16.18 -36.01 22.73
C GLY A 748 -14.83 -35.64 23.24
N ASP A 749 -14.09 -36.64 23.75
CA ASP A 749 -12.66 -36.55 24.05
C ASP A 749 -11.79 -36.83 22.83
N ALA A 750 -12.37 -37.41 21.79
CA ALA A 750 -11.74 -37.51 20.49
C ALA A 750 -12.74 -37.33 19.33
N ALA A 751 -12.27 -36.82 18.19
CA ALA A 751 -13.06 -36.63 17.00
C ALA A 751 -12.19 -36.91 15.75
N VAL A 752 -12.82 -37.50 14.73
CA VAL A 752 -12.21 -37.69 13.42
C VAL A 752 -13.20 -37.35 12.32
N PHE A 753 -12.74 -36.77 11.22
CA PHE A 753 -13.57 -36.47 10.07
C PHE A 753 -12.79 -36.53 8.76
N GLY A 754 -13.52 -36.70 7.65
CA GLY A 754 -12.97 -36.65 6.31
C GLY A 754 -13.96 -36.04 5.33
N THR A 755 -13.46 -35.36 4.30
CA THR A 755 -14.22 -34.71 3.25
C THR A 755 -13.58 -35.00 1.89
N ALA A 756 -14.41 -35.32 0.90
CA ALA A 756 -14.04 -35.33 -0.50
C ALA A 756 -14.93 -34.31 -1.24
N GLU A 757 -14.31 -33.34 -1.92
CA GLU A 757 -15.01 -32.25 -2.60
C GLU A 757 -14.51 -32.13 -4.05
N LEU A 758 -15.43 -32.17 -5.01
CA LEU A 758 -15.15 -31.92 -6.41
C LEU A 758 -15.49 -30.47 -6.73
N ARG A 759 -14.51 -29.68 -7.15
CA ARG A 759 -14.62 -28.27 -7.54
C ARG A 759 -14.54 -28.12 -9.04
N GLN A 760 -15.49 -27.40 -9.63
CA GLN A 760 -15.51 -27.14 -11.07
C GLN A 760 -15.59 -25.63 -11.33
N PRO A 761 -14.55 -24.99 -11.86
CA PRO A 761 -14.63 -23.64 -12.42
C PRO A 761 -15.55 -23.65 -13.64
N LEU A 762 -16.47 -22.67 -13.72
CA LEU A 762 -17.43 -22.52 -14.82
C LEU A 762 -17.00 -21.45 -15.81
N GLY A 763 -16.25 -20.43 -15.36
CA GLY A 763 -15.77 -19.36 -16.22
C GLY A 763 -15.88 -17.98 -15.58
N GLN A 764 -15.57 -16.97 -16.38
CA GLN A 764 -15.68 -15.56 -15.98
C GLN A 764 -17.12 -15.08 -16.06
N VAL A 765 -17.59 -14.49 -14.99
CA VAL A 765 -18.93 -13.84 -14.92
C VAL A 765 -18.79 -12.45 -14.32
N ARG A 766 -19.81 -11.64 -14.53
CA ARG A 766 -19.91 -10.29 -13.97
C ARG A 766 -21.22 -10.18 -13.20
N VAL A 767 -21.12 -9.92 -11.91
CA VAL A 767 -22.25 -9.63 -11.04
C VAL A 767 -22.26 -8.15 -10.68
N LEU A 768 -21.48 -7.74 -9.68
CA LEU A 768 -21.14 -6.34 -9.37
C LEU A 768 -19.72 -6.02 -9.81
N VAL A 769 -18.87 -7.02 -9.76
CA VAL A 769 -17.48 -7.02 -10.21
C VAL A 769 -17.26 -8.21 -11.13
N ARG A 770 -16.22 -8.18 -11.95
CA ARG A 770 -15.82 -9.32 -12.76
C ARG A 770 -15.12 -10.33 -11.87
N GLY A 771 -15.41 -11.62 -12.06
CA GLY A 771 -14.76 -12.68 -11.31
C GLY A 771 -15.02 -14.05 -11.90
N ARG A 772 -14.37 -15.05 -11.34
CA ARG A 772 -14.50 -16.45 -11.74
C ARG A 772 -15.58 -17.13 -10.89
N LEU A 773 -16.60 -17.65 -11.54
CA LEU A 773 -17.63 -18.46 -10.92
C LEU A 773 -17.24 -19.94 -11.00
N GLY A 774 -17.59 -20.70 -9.98
CA GLY A 774 -17.49 -22.15 -9.99
C GLY A 774 -18.51 -22.78 -9.08
N VAL A 775 -18.65 -24.07 -9.22
CA VAL A 775 -19.50 -24.96 -8.42
C VAL A 775 -18.67 -25.99 -7.70
N PHE A 776 -19.18 -26.53 -6.62
CA PHE A 776 -18.60 -27.70 -5.96
C PHE A 776 -19.66 -28.63 -5.42
N GLY A 777 -19.34 -29.92 -5.33
CA GLY A 777 -20.11 -30.95 -4.66
C GLY A 777 -19.22 -31.72 -3.70
N PHE A 778 -19.75 -32.17 -2.58
CA PHE A 778 -18.95 -32.87 -1.57
C PHE A 778 -19.72 -33.98 -0.86
N GLY A 779 -18.95 -34.93 -0.36
CA GLY A 779 -19.35 -35.88 0.66
C GLY A 779 -18.39 -35.87 1.81
N GLU A 780 -18.89 -35.98 3.04
CA GLU A 780 -18.09 -35.95 4.26
C GLU A 780 -18.68 -36.87 5.31
N ALA A 781 -17.83 -37.32 6.23
CA ALA A 781 -18.27 -38.10 7.37
C ALA A 781 -17.35 -37.85 8.57
N GLY A 782 -17.89 -37.94 9.76
CA GLY A 782 -17.14 -37.79 10.99
C GLY A 782 -17.73 -38.56 12.16
N ARG A 783 -16.92 -38.75 13.19
CA ARG A 783 -17.28 -39.52 14.39
C ARG A 783 -16.57 -38.96 15.61
N VAL A 784 -17.28 -38.97 16.74
CA VAL A 784 -16.71 -38.63 18.05
C VAL A 784 -16.58 -39.84 18.92
N TYR A 785 -15.68 -39.78 19.90
CA TYR A 785 -15.44 -40.84 20.90
C TYR A 785 -15.53 -40.21 22.28
N VAL A 786 -16.00 -41.02 23.26
CA VAL A 786 -16.09 -40.65 24.67
C VAL A 786 -15.52 -41.84 25.49
N ASP A 787 -14.53 -41.59 26.33
CA ASP A 787 -13.81 -42.61 27.11
C ASP A 787 -13.32 -43.80 26.27
N GLY A 788 -12.83 -43.52 25.05
CA GLY A 788 -12.37 -44.52 24.09
C GLY A 788 -13.49 -45.32 23.40
N HIS A 789 -14.73 -45.10 23.77
CA HIS A 789 -15.90 -45.71 23.11
C HIS A 789 -16.55 -44.71 22.15
N SER A 790 -17.12 -45.22 21.07
CA SER A 790 -17.90 -44.38 20.16
C SER A 790 -19.38 -44.64 20.35
N PRO A 791 -20.06 -43.82 21.17
CA PRO A 791 -21.51 -43.93 21.27
C PRO A 791 -22.14 -43.38 19.94
N GLY A 792 -22.65 -44.27 19.13
CA GLY A 792 -23.24 -43.95 17.81
C GLY A 792 -22.37 -44.31 16.61
N ASP A 793 -22.91 -44.06 15.42
CA ASP A 793 -22.27 -44.39 14.15
C ASP A 793 -21.50 -43.21 13.52
N TRP A 794 -21.00 -43.40 12.34
CA TRP A 794 -20.48 -42.34 11.50
C TRP A 794 -21.63 -41.38 11.11
N ASN A 795 -21.35 -40.09 11.18
CA ASN A 795 -22.34 -39.03 10.82
C ASN A 795 -21.99 -38.53 9.41
N PRO A 796 -22.66 -39.05 8.35
CA PRO A 796 -22.41 -38.63 6.99
C PRO A 796 -23.13 -37.33 6.65
N SER A 797 -22.53 -36.50 5.79
CA SER A 797 -23.25 -35.39 5.16
C SER A 797 -22.84 -35.23 3.71
N VAL A 798 -23.74 -34.70 2.91
CA VAL A 798 -23.51 -34.43 1.49
C VAL A 798 -24.00 -33.04 1.15
N GLY A 799 -23.46 -32.46 0.10
CA GLY A 799 -23.88 -31.15 -0.31
C GLY A 799 -23.13 -30.58 -1.50
N GLY A 800 -23.33 -29.32 -1.73
CA GLY A 800 -22.69 -28.59 -2.81
C GLY A 800 -22.87 -27.08 -2.66
N GLY A 801 -22.34 -26.35 -3.61
CA GLY A 801 -22.46 -24.92 -3.57
C GLY A 801 -21.85 -24.19 -4.74
N LEU A 802 -21.85 -22.90 -4.61
CA LEU A 802 -21.26 -21.95 -5.55
C LEU A 802 -20.09 -21.22 -4.90
N TRP A 803 -19.08 -20.92 -5.69
CA TRP A 803 -18.04 -19.99 -5.28
C TRP A 803 -17.81 -18.94 -6.36
N PHE A 804 -17.48 -17.73 -5.92
CA PHE A 804 -17.17 -16.60 -6.76
C PHE A 804 -15.86 -15.97 -6.31
N GLU A 805 -14.84 -16.00 -7.17
CA GLU A 805 -13.51 -15.43 -6.91
C GLU A 805 -13.36 -14.11 -7.64
N SER A 806 -13.04 -13.06 -6.93
CA SER A 806 -12.67 -11.74 -7.45
C SER A 806 -11.70 -11.06 -6.50
N LEU A 807 -10.77 -10.26 -7.04
CA LEU A 807 -9.78 -9.49 -6.27
C LEU A 807 -8.98 -10.34 -5.26
N GLY A 808 -8.69 -11.58 -5.60
CA GLY A 808 -7.98 -12.50 -4.72
C GLY A 808 -8.77 -12.92 -3.46
N ARG A 809 -10.10 -12.78 -3.49
CA ARG A 809 -11.02 -13.24 -2.46
C ARG A 809 -12.05 -14.17 -3.05
N VAL A 810 -12.57 -15.07 -2.23
CA VAL A 810 -13.65 -16.00 -2.62
C VAL A 810 -14.86 -15.76 -1.73
N ALA A 811 -16.02 -15.64 -2.34
CA ALA A 811 -17.30 -15.73 -1.66
C ALA A 811 -17.91 -17.10 -1.97
N THR A 812 -18.54 -17.72 -0.99
CA THR A 812 -19.18 -19.05 -1.14
C THR A 812 -20.60 -19.05 -0.61
N VAL A 813 -21.45 -19.83 -1.29
CA VAL A 813 -22.73 -20.27 -0.77
C VAL A 813 -22.74 -21.79 -0.80
N THR A 814 -22.97 -22.41 0.34
CA THR A 814 -22.92 -23.86 0.53
C THR A 814 -24.25 -24.36 1.04
N TRP A 815 -24.71 -25.48 0.52
CA TRP A 815 -25.91 -26.23 0.92
C TRP A 815 -25.46 -27.61 1.33
N ALA A 816 -25.85 -28.05 2.47
CA ALA A 816 -25.50 -29.34 3.03
C ALA A 816 -26.69 -30.02 3.69
N VAL A 817 -26.71 -31.35 3.59
CA VAL A 817 -27.74 -32.21 4.18
C VAL A 817 -27.07 -33.28 5.01
N GLY A 818 -27.52 -33.42 6.25
CA GLY A 818 -27.08 -34.44 7.21
C GLY A 818 -28.24 -34.69 8.16
N ASP A 819 -28.21 -34.03 9.31
CA ASP A 819 -29.37 -33.94 10.22
C ASP A 819 -30.10 -32.64 9.90
N GLY A 820 -31.03 -32.71 8.92
CA GLY A 820 -31.68 -31.54 8.36
C GLY A 820 -30.86 -30.89 7.23
N THR A 821 -31.23 -29.67 6.88
CA THR A 821 -30.61 -28.87 5.82
C THR A 821 -29.92 -27.65 6.42
N GLN A 822 -28.67 -27.49 6.09
CA GLN A 822 -27.84 -26.32 6.48
C GLN A 822 -27.46 -25.49 5.27
N VAL A 823 -27.50 -24.16 5.41
CA VAL A 823 -27.06 -23.21 4.37
C VAL A 823 -26.04 -22.26 4.97
N TYR A 824 -24.91 -22.13 4.31
CA TYR A 824 -23.82 -21.23 4.71
C TYR A 824 -23.52 -20.23 3.61
N ALA A 825 -23.32 -18.98 3.98
CA ALA A 825 -22.73 -17.96 3.13
C ALA A 825 -21.48 -17.41 3.83
N GLY A 826 -20.39 -17.30 3.11
CA GLY A 826 -19.13 -16.90 3.74
C GLY A 826 -18.04 -16.44 2.77
N LEU A 827 -16.89 -16.07 3.34
CA LEU A 827 -15.69 -15.72 2.63
C LEU A 827 -14.67 -16.87 2.74
N GLY A 828 -14.12 -17.28 1.61
CA GLY A 828 -13.20 -18.42 1.50
C GLY A 828 -13.92 -19.74 1.15
N LEU A 829 -13.13 -20.68 0.59
CA LEU A 829 -13.56 -22.07 0.50
C LEU A 829 -13.37 -22.76 1.87
N PRO A 830 -14.12 -23.81 2.19
CA PRO A 830 -14.03 -24.48 3.50
C PRO A 830 -12.62 -24.99 3.83
N PHE A 831 -11.86 -25.35 2.81
CA PHE A 831 -10.45 -25.80 2.96
C PHE A 831 -9.67 -25.67 1.65
#